data_de76390bd4ed90ccc4d25f97728902f4
#
_entry.id   de76390bd4ed90ccc4d25f97728902f4
#
_cell.length_a   1.000
_cell.length_b   1.000
_cell.length_c   1.000
_cell.angle_alpha   90.00
_cell.angle_beta   90.00
_cell.angle_gamma   90.00
#
_symmetry.space_group_name_H-M   'P 1'
#
loop_
_entity.id
_entity.type
_entity.pdbx_description
1 polymer ?
#
loop_
_entity_poly.entity_id
_entity_poly.type
_entity_poly.pdbx_seq_one_letter_code
_entity_poly.pdbx_strand_id
1 'polypeptide(L)'
;MNITKRNGEVEVYNNEKISIAIKKSFISTGKDVSDSEIAGMVSEVEQFIKENPELRTVEDIQNRVEKCLMAHGHYDEAKNYILFRYQRNEQRQAINYIVWTADDRELADVLHNVAREYRERSYSMVTLQEKFSSFTKPGMSQKDSIEALIKAAVELTTPEAPAWEMISARILSYRSEKKITRLEEELGLKTFYRKVKYMTEEGLYGDYILQNYSEEEINEAATFIDPERNKLLNYSGLDLLLKRYVIKNYSGKVIERVQEMFLGIALHLAMPEEKEGRLMWVRRIYDLLSKLEVTMATPTLSNSRKPSHQLSSCFIDTVPDSLDGIYRSLDNFSQVSKFGGGMGMYFGKVRATGGNIRGFKGVAGGVIRWMRLVNDTAVAVDQLGMRQGAVAVYLDVWHKDLPEFLQLRTNNGDDRMKAHDIFPAICYPDLFWKMAEEDMNQNWSLFCPNEIMRIKGYCLEDCYGEEWERKYLDCVNDQRLSRRVISIKDIVRLVLRSAVETGTPFTFNRDTVNRANPNAHKGMIYCSNLCTEIAQNMAPIETVSKEVETKDGDTVVVTTTRPGEFVVCNLASLSLGRLPLEDEEKMKEKVATVVRALDNVINLNFYPVPYAQLTNQRYRSIGLGISGYHHALAKRRIKWESEEHLQFMDKVFETINRAAILASSNLAKEKGSYQFFEGSDWQTGAYFDKRGYDSAEWQDVRKTVALQGMRNAYLLAVAPTSSTSIIAGTTAGLDPIMKRFFLEEKKGSMLPRVAPELSDETYWMYKSAYLINQKWSVRASGVRQRHIDQAQSMNLYITNDFTMRQILDLYLLAWKEGVKTIYYVRSKSLEVEECESCSS
;
A
#
# COMPACT_ATOMS: atom_id res chain seq x y z
N MET A 1 28.97 23.05 -45.62
CA MET A 1 27.70 23.42 -46.27
C MET A 1 26.68 23.60 -45.14
N ASN A 2 25.97 24.71 -45.16
CA ASN A 2 24.99 25.02 -44.10
C ASN A 2 23.57 24.74 -44.59
N ILE A 3 22.72 24.26 -43.72
CA ILE A 3 21.33 23.96 -44.00
C ILE A 3 20.44 24.74 -43.03
N THR A 4 19.35 25.28 -43.56
CA THR A 4 18.33 25.95 -42.75
C THR A 4 17.34 24.91 -42.20
N LYS A 5 17.28 24.83 -40.90
CA LYS A 5 16.26 24.04 -40.17
C LYS A 5 14.89 24.69 -40.35
N ARG A 6 13.85 23.91 -40.00
CA ARG A 6 12.45 24.37 -40.03
C ARG A 6 12.12 25.51 -39.06
N ASN A 7 12.91 25.64 -37.96
CA ASN A 7 12.81 26.76 -37.01
C ASN A 7 13.61 28.00 -37.40
N GLY A 8 14.21 27.98 -38.59
CA GLY A 8 15.06 29.09 -39.11
C GLY A 8 16.51 29.03 -38.67
N GLU A 9 16.91 28.14 -37.78
CA GLU A 9 18.32 27.99 -37.40
C GLU A 9 19.14 27.38 -38.52
N VAL A 10 20.39 27.77 -38.59
CA VAL A 10 21.36 27.26 -39.57
C VAL A 10 22.29 26.22 -38.90
N GLU A 11 22.31 25.01 -39.43
CA GLU A 11 23.17 23.91 -38.98
C GLU A 11 24.10 23.41 -40.08
N VAL A 12 25.25 22.89 -39.69
CA VAL A 12 26.17 22.26 -40.65
C VAL A 12 25.55 20.97 -41.21
N TYR A 13 25.58 20.79 -42.50
CA TYR A 13 25.08 19.59 -43.18
C TYR A 13 25.76 18.34 -42.68
N ASN A 14 24.94 17.32 -42.34
CA ASN A 14 25.43 16.01 -41.96
C ASN A 14 24.75 14.93 -42.83
N ASN A 15 25.55 14.29 -43.70
CA ASN A 15 25.08 13.22 -44.60
C ASN A 15 24.69 11.92 -43.89
N GLU A 16 25.21 11.66 -42.69
CA GLU A 16 24.88 10.50 -41.88
C GLU A 16 23.38 10.50 -41.51
N LYS A 17 22.79 11.66 -41.25
CA LYS A 17 21.35 11.80 -41.03
C LYS A 17 20.50 11.31 -42.19
N ILE A 18 20.96 11.54 -43.43
CA ILE A 18 20.31 11.09 -44.66
C ILE A 18 20.47 9.57 -44.82
N SER A 19 21.68 9.07 -44.63
CA SER A 19 21.98 7.65 -44.64
C SER A 19 21.10 6.88 -43.70
N ILE A 20 20.99 7.30 -42.45
CA ILE A 20 20.10 6.67 -41.45
C ILE A 20 18.63 6.76 -41.87
N ALA A 21 18.17 7.85 -42.44
CA ALA A 21 16.80 8.00 -42.89
C ALA A 21 16.44 7.08 -44.05
N ILE A 22 17.31 6.93 -45.03
CA ILE A 22 17.20 5.99 -46.15
C ILE A 22 17.20 4.54 -45.58
N LYS A 23 18.19 4.17 -44.78
CA LYS A 23 18.29 2.82 -44.18
C LYS A 23 17.01 2.45 -43.43
N LYS A 24 16.42 3.36 -42.69
CA LYS A 24 15.14 3.15 -41.98
C LYS A 24 13.97 2.87 -42.92
N SER A 25 13.92 3.49 -44.11
CA SER A 25 12.85 3.22 -45.07
C SER A 25 12.93 1.77 -45.61
N PHE A 26 14.13 1.23 -45.84
CA PHE A 26 14.33 -0.18 -46.24
C PHE A 26 13.98 -1.15 -45.10
N ILE A 27 14.43 -0.86 -43.88
CA ILE A 27 14.05 -1.70 -42.71
C ILE A 27 12.53 -1.79 -42.56
N SER A 28 11.82 -0.69 -42.81
CA SER A 28 10.35 -0.63 -42.70
C SER A 28 9.61 -1.47 -43.76
N THR A 29 10.25 -1.81 -44.87
CA THR A 29 9.72 -2.70 -45.93
C THR A 29 10.22 -4.13 -45.81
N GLY A 30 11.08 -4.42 -44.80
CA GLY A 30 11.67 -5.74 -44.62
C GLY A 30 12.69 -6.12 -45.72
N LYS A 31 13.20 -5.13 -46.51
CA LYS A 31 14.21 -5.33 -47.52
C LYS A 31 15.59 -4.98 -47.00
N ASP A 32 16.58 -5.80 -47.34
CA ASP A 32 17.96 -5.51 -47.11
C ASP A 32 18.50 -4.60 -48.22
N VAL A 33 19.34 -3.66 -47.85
CA VAL A 33 20.03 -2.74 -48.74
C VAL A 33 21.51 -2.68 -48.38
N SER A 34 22.40 -2.71 -49.38
CA SER A 34 23.84 -2.64 -49.15
C SER A 34 24.26 -1.22 -48.71
N ASP A 35 25.25 -1.13 -47.83
CA ASP A 35 25.79 0.16 -47.40
C ASP A 35 26.38 0.97 -48.60
N SER A 36 26.84 0.28 -49.66
CA SER A 36 27.32 0.92 -50.91
C SER A 36 26.18 1.58 -51.71
N GLU A 37 25.02 0.98 -51.74
CA GLU A 37 23.82 1.49 -52.42
C GLU A 37 23.25 2.73 -51.66
N ILE A 38 23.21 2.65 -50.31
CA ILE A 38 22.85 3.81 -49.46
C ILE A 38 23.84 4.95 -49.70
N ALA A 39 25.16 4.67 -49.71
CA ALA A 39 26.18 5.67 -49.94
C ALA A 39 26.04 6.32 -51.32
N GLY A 40 25.67 5.54 -52.35
CA GLY A 40 25.39 6.08 -53.68
C GLY A 40 24.22 7.07 -53.71
N MET A 41 23.09 6.69 -53.08
CA MET A 41 21.91 7.55 -52.96
C MET A 41 22.20 8.81 -52.14
N VAL A 42 22.95 8.70 -51.03
CA VAL A 42 23.38 9.85 -50.23
C VAL A 42 24.26 10.80 -51.04
N SER A 43 25.22 10.26 -51.82
CA SER A 43 26.11 11.07 -52.69
C SER A 43 25.33 11.83 -53.76
N GLU A 44 24.29 11.21 -54.36
CA GLU A 44 23.43 11.87 -55.34
C GLU A 44 22.63 13.02 -54.71
N VAL A 45 22.07 12.81 -53.52
CA VAL A 45 21.37 13.87 -52.77
C VAL A 45 22.34 15.00 -52.43
N GLU A 46 23.56 14.66 -52.03
CA GLU A 46 24.59 15.66 -51.66
C GLU A 46 25.03 16.47 -52.86
N GLN A 47 25.23 15.82 -54.03
CA GLN A 47 25.57 16.49 -55.26
C GLN A 47 24.46 17.46 -55.68
N PHE A 48 23.20 17.03 -55.64
CA PHE A 48 22.07 17.91 -55.97
C PHE A 48 22.04 19.17 -55.09
N ILE A 49 22.29 19.05 -53.77
CA ILE A 49 22.27 20.19 -52.86
C ILE A 49 23.47 21.14 -53.16
N LYS A 50 24.61 20.61 -53.58
CA LYS A 50 25.78 21.42 -54.00
C LYS A 50 25.50 22.21 -55.27
N GLU A 51 24.79 21.59 -56.20
CA GLU A 51 24.45 22.21 -57.47
C GLU A 51 23.32 23.26 -57.43
N ASN A 52 22.47 23.17 -56.35
CA ASN A 52 21.33 24.07 -56.14
C ASN A 52 21.42 24.79 -54.80
N PRO A 53 22.28 25.84 -54.67
CA PRO A 53 22.56 26.50 -53.40
C PRO A 53 21.35 27.17 -52.74
N GLU A 54 20.29 27.48 -53.50
CA GLU A 54 18.99 28.02 -53.04
C GLU A 54 18.12 27.00 -52.31
N LEU A 55 18.31 25.70 -52.60
CA LEU A 55 17.51 24.59 -52.06
C LEU A 55 18.25 23.94 -50.89
N ARG A 56 18.37 24.70 -49.76
CA ARG A 56 19.14 24.25 -48.56
C ARG A 56 18.29 24.15 -47.30
N THR A 57 17.01 23.99 -47.49
CA THR A 57 16.14 23.68 -46.33
C THR A 57 16.07 22.18 -46.09
N VAL A 58 15.71 21.77 -44.86
CA VAL A 58 15.47 20.36 -44.53
C VAL A 58 14.38 19.77 -45.44
N GLU A 59 13.40 20.58 -45.88
CA GLU A 59 12.31 20.14 -46.76
C GLU A 59 12.84 19.80 -48.14
N ASP A 60 13.74 20.64 -48.69
CA ASP A 60 14.34 20.44 -50.01
C ASP A 60 15.13 19.14 -50.05
N ILE A 61 15.91 18.89 -48.98
CA ILE A 61 16.69 17.65 -48.81
C ILE A 61 15.77 16.44 -48.79
N GLN A 62 14.70 16.46 -48.02
CA GLN A 62 13.74 15.38 -47.90
C GLN A 62 13.03 15.12 -49.21
N ASN A 63 12.62 16.17 -49.96
CA ASN A 63 12.02 16.05 -51.27
C ASN A 63 13.01 15.39 -52.25
N ARG A 64 14.31 15.70 -52.14
CA ARG A 64 15.33 15.07 -53.00
C ARG A 64 15.56 13.61 -52.67
N VAL A 65 15.55 13.24 -51.36
CA VAL A 65 15.62 11.84 -50.90
C VAL A 65 14.45 11.03 -51.46
N GLU A 66 13.23 11.55 -51.43
CA GLU A 66 12.03 10.90 -51.97
C GLU A 66 12.20 10.62 -53.47
N LYS A 67 12.62 11.65 -54.23
CA LYS A 67 12.88 11.55 -55.69
C LYS A 67 14.02 10.57 -56.00
N CYS A 68 15.08 10.57 -55.21
CA CYS A 68 16.19 9.64 -55.33
C CYS A 68 15.77 8.17 -55.16
N LEU A 69 15.00 7.86 -54.07
CA LEU A 69 14.45 6.53 -53.86
C LEU A 69 13.56 6.06 -55.03
N MET A 70 12.68 6.94 -55.52
CA MET A 70 11.84 6.64 -56.67
C MET A 70 12.67 6.42 -57.97
N ALA A 71 13.69 7.22 -58.22
CA ALA A 71 14.56 7.12 -59.38
C ALA A 71 15.36 5.81 -59.40
N HIS A 72 15.73 5.29 -58.27
CA HIS A 72 16.38 3.99 -58.12
C HIS A 72 15.39 2.80 -58.05
N GLY A 73 14.08 3.02 -58.29
CA GLY A 73 13.06 1.96 -58.35
C GLY A 73 12.59 1.46 -57.00
N HIS A 74 12.94 2.13 -55.88
CA HIS A 74 12.57 1.79 -54.52
C HIS A 74 11.21 2.42 -54.15
N TYR A 75 10.16 2.07 -54.86
CA TYR A 75 8.84 2.70 -54.72
C TYR A 75 8.15 2.47 -53.38
N ASP A 76 8.28 1.25 -52.83
CA ASP A 76 7.70 0.92 -51.52
C ASP A 76 8.43 1.69 -50.40
N GLU A 77 9.75 1.77 -50.48
CA GLU A 77 10.61 2.50 -49.55
C GLU A 77 10.34 4.00 -49.65
N ALA A 78 10.19 4.54 -50.86
CA ALA A 78 9.81 5.95 -51.08
C ALA A 78 8.42 6.24 -50.50
N LYS A 79 7.45 5.36 -50.75
CA LYS A 79 6.10 5.48 -50.19
C LYS A 79 6.11 5.50 -48.65
N ASN A 80 6.84 4.58 -48.01
CA ASN A 80 6.98 4.54 -46.57
C ASN A 80 7.69 5.80 -46.02
N TYR A 81 8.71 6.30 -46.70
CA TYR A 81 9.41 7.52 -46.36
C TYR A 81 8.48 8.74 -46.38
N ILE A 82 7.68 8.88 -47.45
CA ILE A 82 6.69 9.96 -47.60
C ILE A 82 5.63 9.87 -46.52
N LEU A 83 5.06 8.69 -46.26
CA LEU A 83 4.07 8.48 -45.23
C LEU A 83 4.61 8.83 -43.82
N PHE A 84 5.82 8.36 -43.53
CA PHE A 84 6.49 8.68 -42.28
C PHE A 84 6.73 10.17 -42.09
N ARG A 85 7.19 10.87 -43.16
CA ARG A 85 7.37 12.30 -43.16
C ARG A 85 6.05 13.05 -42.94
N TYR A 86 4.99 12.63 -43.62
CA TYR A 86 3.65 13.21 -43.49
C TYR A 86 3.16 13.08 -42.03
N GLN A 87 3.20 11.89 -41.47
CA GLN A 87 2.80 11.64 -40.10
C GLN A 87 3.59 12.49 -39.08
N ARG A 88 4.93 12.62 -39.26
CA ARG A 88 5.75 13.49 -38.43
C ARG A 88 5.38 14.96 -38.55
N ASN A 89 4.96 15.38 -39.71
CA ASN A 89 4.53 16.76 -39.92
C ASN A 89 3.18 17.02 -39.23
N GLU A 90 2.22 16.14 -39.35
CA GLU A 90 0.93 16.20 -38.62
C GLU A 90 1.14 16.26 -37.10
N GLN A 91 2.01 15.38 -36.57
CA GLN A 91 2.36 15.40 -35.15
C GLN A 91 2.90 16.76 -34.70
N ARG A 92 3.78 17.38 -35.49
CA ARG A 92 4.33 18.70 -35.16
C ARG A 92 3.29 19.81 -35.25
N GLN A 93 2.43 19.77 -36.26
CA GLN A 93 1.34 20.73 -36.39
C GLN A 93 0.37 20.64 -35.18
N ALA A 94 0.06 19.41 -34.75
CA ALA A 94 -0.75 19.19 -33.60
C ALA A 94 -0.09 19.75 -32.32
N ILE A 95 1.22 19.47 -32.13
CA ILE A 95 1.97 20.02 -30.98
C ILE A 95 1.98 21.56 -31.03
N ASN A 96 2.27 22.15 -32.18
CA ASN A 96 2.27 23.60 -32.33
C ASN A 96 0.90 24.22 -32.01
N TYR A 97 -0.19 23.58 -32.44
CA TYR A 97 -1.54 24.02 -32.12
C TYR A 97 -1.81 23.98 -30.61
N ILE A 98 -1.44 22.86 -29.94
CA ILE A 98 -1.62 22.70 -28.50
C ILE A 98 -0.83 23.77 -27.74
N VAL A 99 0.45 23.98 -28.11
CA VAL A 99 1.36 24.95 -27.50
C VAL A 99 0.85 26.39 -27.68
N TRP A 100 0.37 26.70 -28.86
CA TRP A 100 -0.20 28.01 -29.17
C TRP A 100 -1.51 28.24 -28.38
N THR A 101 -2.41 27.27 -28.36
CA THR A 101 -3.69 27.33 -27.64
C THR A 101 -3.50 27.41 -26.12
N ALA A 102 -2.48 26.73 -25.61
CA ALA A 102 -2.14 26.75 -24.18
C ALA A 102 -1.33 27.99 -23.76
N ASP A 103 -0.86 28.80 -24.74
CA ASP A 103 0.05 29.93 -24.52
C ASP A 103 1.27 29.56 -23.67
N ASP A 104 1.88 28.40 -24.00
CA ASP A 104 2.99 27.83 -23.23
C ASP A 104 4.06 27.17 -24.13
N ARG A 105 5.09 27.94 -24.48
CA ARG A 105 6.15 27.49 -25.39
C ARG A 105 6.99 26.34 -24.82
N GLU A 106 7.24 26.32 -23.52
CA GLU A 106 8.05 25.29 -22.87
C GLU A 106 7.37 23.90 -22.90
N LEU A 107 6.03 23.87 -23.04
CA LEU A 107 5.26 22.64 -23.22
C LEU A 107 5.64 21.87 -24.49
N ALA A 108 6.19 22.55 -25.51
CA ALA A 108 6.60 21.91 -26.76
C ALA A 108 7.60 20.77 -26.54
N ASP A 109 8.60 20.97 -25.68
CA ASP A 109 9.63 19.97 -25.41
C ASP A 109 9.05 18.72 -24.76
N VAL A 110 8.11 18.90 -23.84
CA VAL A 110 7.41 17.79 -23.18
C VAL A 110 6.64 16.96 -24.22
N LEU A 111 5.84 17.61 -25.07
CA LEU A 111 5.02 16.94 -26.09
C LEU A 111 5.89 16.28 -27.17
N HIS A 112 6.99 16.91 -27.57
CA HIS A 112 7.94 16.29 -28.49
C HIS A 112 8.64 15.07 -27.89
N ASN A 113 8.96 15.08 -26.60
CA ASN A 113 9.53 13.93 -25.91
C ASN A 113 8.51 12.79 -25.81
N VAL A 114 7.26 13.09 -25.45
CA VAL A 114 6.14 12.13 -25.46
C VAL A 114 5.96 11.50 -26.84
N ALA A 115 5.90 12.32 -27.91
CA ALA A 115 5.74 11.80 -29.28
C ALA A 115 6.92 10.94 -29.76
N ARG A 116 8.12 11.10 -29.17
CA ARG A 116 9.28 10.23 -29.44
C ARG A 116 9.27 8.93 -28.66
N GLU A 117 8.77 8.96 -27.44
CA GLU A 117 8.67 7.81 -26.53
C GLU A 117 7.51 6.88 -26.95
N TYR A 118 6.33 7.45 -27.25
CA TYR A 118 5.10 6.73 -27.61
C TYR A 118 4.81 6.88 -29.10
N ARG A 119 5.34 5.96 -29.91
CA ARG A 119 5.30 6.07 -31.38
C ARG A 119 4.11 5.38 -32.04
N GLU A 120 3.38 4.59 -31.30
CA GLU A 120 2.20 3.90 -31.80
C GLU A 120 1.11 4.88 -32.22
N ARG A 121 0.34 4.54 -33.24
CA ARG A 121 -0.73 5.38 -33.77
C ARG A 121 -1.78 5.76 -32.73
N SER A 122 -2.04 4.87 -31.78
CA SER A 122 -2.96 5.09 -30.64
C SER A 122 -2.55 6.25 -29.72
N TYR A 123 -1.26 6.64 -29.73
CA TYR A 123 -0.71 7.73 -28.91
C TYR A 123 -0.35 8.99 -29.74
N SER A 124 -1.12 9.23 -30.78
CA SER A 124 -0.92 10.37 -31.67
C SER A 124 -1.20 11.71 -31.01
N MET A 125 -0.30 12.70 -31.22
CA MET A 125 -0.54 14.08 -30.78
C MET A 125 -1.72 14.73 -31.52
N VAL A 126 -2.07 14.23 -32.71
CA VAL A 126 -3.27 14.65 -33.43
C VAL A 126 -4.53 14.28 -32.63
N THR A 127 -4.61 13.05 -32.15
CA THR A 127 -5.72 12.59 -31.28
C THR A 127 -5.80 13.43 -30.00
N LEU A 128 -4.65 13.74 -29.39
CA LEU A 128 -4.60 14.62 -28.22
C LEU A 128 -5.10 16.04 -28.56
N GLN A 129 -4.70 16.60 -29.70
CA GLN A 129 -5.14 17.91 -30.17
C GLN A 129 -6.66 17.96 -30.37
N GLU A 130 -7.23 16.96 -31.04
CA GLU A 130 -8.67 16.87 -31.31
C GLU A 130 -9.46 16.83 -29.98
N LYS A 131 -9.02 15.98 -29.06
CA LYS A 131 -9.65 15.89 -27.75
C LYS A 131 -9.50 17.17 -26.92
N PHE A 132 -8.29 17.77 -26.93
CA PHE A 132 -8.01 19.03 -26.27
C PHE A 132 -8.89 20.17 -26.80
N SER A 133 -9.05 20.26 -28.14
CA SER A 133 -9.88 21.27 -28.77
C SER A 133 -11.35 21.20 -28.31
N SER A 134 -11.84 20.03 -27.95
CA SER A 134 -13.20 19.88 -27.42
C SER A 134 -13.40 20.46 -26.01
N PHE A 135 -12.33 20.69 -25.26
CA PHE A 135 -12.35 21.30 -23.93
C PHE A 135 -11.99 22.78 -23.90
N THR A 136 -11.39 23.29 -24.97
CA THR A 136 -10.93 24.69 -25.03
C THR A 136 -12.04 25.64 -25.45
N LYS A 137 -12.00 26.87 -24.90
CA LYS A 137 -12.89 27.98 -25.24
C LYS A 137 -12.04 29.22 -25.49
N PRO A 138 -12.46 30.13 -26.38
CA PRO A 138 -11.79 31.41 -26.56
C PRO A 138 -11.63 32.17 -25.25
N GLY A 139 -10.44 32.68 -24.97
CA GLY A 139 -10.16 33.46 -23.77
C GLY A 139 -9.85 32.65 -22.51
N MET A 140 -9.62 31.34 -22.62
CA MET A 140 -9.14 30.54 -21.48
C MET A 140 -7.77 31.04 -21.00
N SER A 141 -7.56 31.02 -19.67
CA SER A 141 -6.24 31.30 -19.09
C SER A 141 -5.25 30.18 -19.43
N GLN A 142 -3.95 30.50 -19.43
CA GLN A 142 -2.87 29.48 -19.56
C GLN A 142 -3.08 28.32 -18.57
N LYS A 143 -3.42 28.64 -17.32
CA LYS A 143 -3.67 27.64 -16.27
C LYS A 143 -4.81 26.71 -16.68
N ASP A 144 -5.95 27.26 -17.10
CA ASP A 144 -7.13 26.46 -17.44
C ASP A 144 -6.90 25.63 -18.70
N SER A 145 -6.15 26.16 -19.66
CA SER A 145 -5.77 25.43 -20.88
C SER A 145 -4.89 24.22 -20.58
N ILE A 146 -3.90 24.34 -19.67
CA ILE A 146 -3.08 23.20 -19.25
C ILE A 146 -3.93 22.16 -18.48
N GLU A 147 -4.87 22.59 -17.61
CA GLU A 147 -5.80 21.67 -16.95
C GLU A 147 -6.70 20.95 -17.97
N ALA A 148 -7.20 21.65 -18.99
CA ALA A 148 -7.96 21.05 -20.08
C ALA A 148 -7.13 20.04 -20.90
N LEU A 149 -5.84 20.33 -21.14
CA LEU A 149 -4.93 19.39 -21.80
C LEU A 149 -4.69 18.12 -20.99
N ILE A 150 -4.46 18.25 -19.68
CA ILE A 150 -4.33 17.11 -18.78
C ILE A 150 -5.62 16.27 -18.82
N LYS A 151 -6.77 16.91 -18.71
CA LYS A 151 -8.08 16.23 -18.78
C LYS A 151 -8.26 15.50 -20.11
N ALA A 152 -7.90 16.13 -21.23
CA ALA A 152 -7.96 15.52 -22.55
C ALA A 152 -7.10 14.24 -22.62
N ALA A 153 -5.86 14.29 -22.12
CA ALA A 153 -4.98 13.13 -22.09
C ALA A 153 -5.50 12.00 -21.20
N VAL A 154 -6.05 12.36 -20.02
CA VAL A 154 -6.66 11.38 -19.10
C VAL A 154 -7.85 10.66 -19.73
N GLU A 155 -8.75 11.40 -20.42
CA GLU A 155 -9.93 10.81 -21.06
C GLU A 155 -9.62 9.97 -22.32
N LEU A 156 -8.42 10.04 -22.86
CA LEU A 156 -7.93 9.16 -23.93
C LEU A 156 -7.46 7.80 -23.41
N THR A 157 -7.33 7.63 -22.10
CA THR A 157 -6.93 6.36 -21.52
C THR A 157 -8.01 5.31 -21.69
N THR A 158 -7.69 4.21 -22.37
CA THR A 158 -8.58 3.06 -22.61
C THR A 158 -7.79 1.75 -22.45
N PRO A 159 -8.46 0.58 -22.39
CA PRO A 159 -7.75 -0.71 -22.40
C PRO A 159 -6.85 -0.91 -23.63
N GLU A 160 -7.24 -0.38 -24.80
CA GLU A 160 -6.52 -0.46 -26.07
C GLU A 160 -5.39 0.59 -26.17
N ALA A 161 -5.46 1.65 -25.36
CA ALA A 161 -4.48 2.73 -25.33
C ALA A 161 -4.12 3.10 -23.87
N PRO A 162 -3.57 2.16 -23.09
CA PRO A 162 -3.34 2.35 -21.64
C PRO A 162 -2.24 3.38 -21.34
N ALA A 163 -1.26 3.58 -22.23
CA ALA A 163 -0.13 4.47 -21.97
C ALA A 163 -0.53 5.96 -21.94
N TRP A 164 -1.77 6.34 -22.29
CA TRP A 164 -2.27 7.70 -22.04
C TRP A 164 -2.25 8.06 -20.56
N GLU A 165 -2.33 7.10 -19.65
CA GLU A 165 -2.13 7.33 -18.21
C GLU A 165 -0.71 7.83 -17.91
N MET A 166 0.29 7.31 -18.60
CA MET A 166 1.68 7.76 -18.46
C MET A 166 1.91 9.10 -19.15
N ILE A 167 1.30 9.31 -20.32
CA ILE A 167 1.38 10.58 -21.05
C ILE A 167 0.75 11.73 -20.26
N SER A 168 -0.41 11.52 -19.68
CA SER A 168 -1.05 12.52 -18.82
C SER A 168 -0.22 12.83 -17.57
N ALA A 169 0.49 11.84 -17.02
CA ALA A 169 1.44 12.05 -15.93
C ALA A 169 2.60 12.97 -16.34
N ARG A 170 3.13 12.87 -17.59
CA ARG A 170 4.17 13.78 -18.08
C ARG A 170 3.70 15.24 -18.08
N ILE A 171 2.49 15.48 -18.58
CA ILE A 171 1.90 16.83 -18.65
C ILE A 171 1.62 17.36 -17.23
N LEU A 172 1.10 16.53 -16.35
CA LEU A 172 0.87 16.87 -14.94
C LEU A 172 2.19 17.18 -14.21
N SER A 173 3.24 16.39 -14.42
CA SER A 173 4.58 16.61 -13.88
C SER A 173 5.14 17.97 -14.33
N TYR A 174 5.10 18.25 -15.64
CA TYR A 174 5.52 19.53 -16.19
C TYR A 174 4.79 20.71 -15.52
N ARG A 175 3.46 20.66 -15.43
CA ARG A 175 2.67 21.69 -14.78
C ARG A 175 3.09 21.90 -13.32
N SER A 176 3.31 20.81 -12.59
CA SER A 176 3.71 20.86 -11.17
C SER A 176 5.10 21.45 -11.00
N GLU A 177 6.07 20.99 -11.78
CA GLU A 177 7.45 21.49 -11.76
C GLU A 177 7.50 23.00 -12.07
N LYS A 178 6.78 23.46 -13.08
CA LYS A 178 6.71 24.87 -13.45
C LYS A 178 6.15 25.74 -12.33
N LYS A 179 5.13 25.27 -11.62
CA LYS A 179 4.56 25.99 -10.47
C LYS A 179 5.52 26.06 -9.29
N ILE A 180 6.21 24.95 -8.99
CA ILE A 180 7.18 24.89 -7.89
C ILE A 180 8.38 25.77 -8.20
N THR A 181 8.94 25.69 -9.41
CA THR A 181 10.09 26.51 -9.82
C THR A 181 9.79 28.01 -9.70
N ARG A 182 8.61 28.46 -10.15
CA ARG A 182 8.19 29.86 -9.97
C ARG A 182 8.14 30.27 -8.50
N LEU A 183 7.59 29.42 -7.65
CA LEU A 183 7.52 29.67 -6.21
C LEU A 183 8.92 29.73 -5.57
N GLU A 184 9.84 28.85 -5.99
CA GLU A 184 11.24 28.86 -5.53
C GLU A 184 11.98 30.13 -5.94
N GLU A 185 11.75 30.62 -7.16
CA GLU A 185 12.31 31.88 -7.64
C GLU A 185 11.77 33.06 -6.84
N GLU A 186 10.44 33.11 -6.60
CA GLU A 186 9.79 34.15 -5.79
C GLU A 186 10.36 34.18 -4.36
N LEU A 187 10.68 33.03 -3.77
CA LEU A 187 11.17 32.88 -2.40
C LEU A 187 12.70 32.83 -2.28
N GLY A 188 13.44 32.82 -3.40
CA GLY A 188 14.90 32.76 -3.41
C GLY A 188 15.49 31.40 -2.95
N LEU A 189 14.75 30.29 -3.14
CA LEU A 189 15.10 28.94 -2.68
C LEU A 189 15.99 28.22 -3.71
N LYS A 190 17.29 28.58 -3.77
CA LYS A 190 18.21 28.10 -4.81
C LYS A 190 18.82 26.70 -4.57
N THR A 191 18.82 26.21 -3.34
CA THR A 191 19.37 24.88 -2.99
C THR A 191 18.36 24.11 -2.15
N PHE A 192 18.49 22.78 -2.14
CA PHE A 192 17.63 21.95 -1.32
C PHE A 192 17.76 22.27 0.17
N TYR A 193 18.97 22.53 0.67
CA TYR A 193 19.17 22.98 2.04
C TYR A 193 18.39 24.26 2.38
N ARG A 194 18.47 25.29 1.51
CA ARG A 194 17.70 26.53 1.74
C ARG A 194 16.21 26.29 1.76
N LYS A 195 15.73 25.37 0.94
CA LYS A 195 14.33 24.97 0.91
C LYS A 195 13.91 24.26 2.21
N VAL A 196 14.72 23.30 2.68
CA VAL A 196 14.49 22.62 3.97
C VAL A 196 14.49 23.65 5.11
N LYS A 197 15.48 24.57 5.12
CA LYS A 197 15.56 25.63 6.13
C LYS A 197 14.32 26.52 6.14
N TYR A 198 13.88 27.00 4.98
CA TYR A 198 12.66 27.80 4.84
C TYR A 198 11.43 27.05 5.34
N MET A 199 11.25 25.80 4.92
CA MET A 199 10.13 24.98 5.38
C MET A 199 10.17 24.72 6.90
N THR A 200 11.35 24.63 7.50
CA THR A 200 11.52 24.49 8.96
C THR A 200 11.14 25.77 9.69
N GLU A 201 11.59 26.93 9.20
CA GLU A 201 11.24 28.24 9.76
C GLU A 201 9.74 28.52 9.68
N GLU A 202 9.06 28.08 8.61
CA GLU A 202 7.61 28.13 8.44
C GLU A 202 6.83 27.07 9.24
N GLY A 203 7.50 26.17 9.97
CA GLY A 203 6.87 25.10 10.74
C GLY A 203 6.24 23.99 9.90
N LEU A 204 6.65 23.85 8.63
CA LEU A 204 6.19 22.82 7.70
C LEU A 204 7.09 21.58 7.73
N TYR A 205 8.35 21.74 8.12
CA TYR A 205 9.37 20.70 8.24
C TYR A 205 9.82 20.58 9.68
N GLY A 206 10.19 19.39 10.12
CA GLY A 206 10.72 19.16 11.46
C GLY A 206 12.13 19.72 11.61
N ASP A 207 12.41 20.44 12.69
CA ASP A 207 13.71 21.03 13.02
C ASP A 207 14.80 19.97 13.23
N TYR A 208 14.40 18.76 13.60
CA TYR A 208 15.28 17.60 13.82
C TYR A 208 16.11 17.23 12.58
N ILE A 209 15.66 17.57 11.35
CA ILE A 209 16.46 17.33 10.14
C ILE A 209 17.71 18.24 10.17
N LEU A 210 17.53 19.54 10.43
CA LEU A 210 18.65 20.50 10.51
C LEU A 210 19.53 20.29 11.75
N GLN A 211 19.00 19.66 12.81
CA GLN A 211 19.78 19.29 14.01
C GLN A 211 20.68 18.07 13.77
N ASN A 212 20.30 17.17 12.86
CA ASN A 212 21.02 15.93 12.61
C ASN A 212 21.92 15.94 11.37
N TYR A 213 21.68 16.84 10.41
CA TYR A 213 22.45 16.96 9.16
C TYR A 213 22.99 18.37 8.97
N SER A 214 24.25 18.46 8.55
CA SER A 214 24.86 19.74 8.15
C SER A 214 24.33 20.21 6.79
N GLU A 215 24.63 21.47 6.42
CA GLU A 215 24.32 22.00 5.09
C GLU A 215 24.99 21.18 3.97
N GLU A 216 26.26 20.80 4.18
CA GLU A 216 27.01 19.97 3.24
C GLU A 216 26.38 18.61 3.03
N GLU A 217 25.99 17.93 4.13
CA GLU A 217 25.34 16.62 4.09
C GLU A 217 23.99 16.67 3.35
N ILE A 218 23.16 17.70 3.58
CA ILE A 218 21.88 17.89 2.89
C ILE A 218 22.10 18.16 1.40
N ASN A 219 23.08 19.00 1.05
CA ASN A 219 23.39 19.30 -0.34
C ASN A 219 24.04 18.10 -1.05
N GLU A 220 24.85 17.29 -0.39
CA GLU A 220 25.35 16.03 -0.91
C GLU A 220 24.20 15.05 -1.16
N ALA A 221 23.31 14.88 -0.19
CA ALA A 221 22.10 14.03 -0.36
C ALA A 221 21.24 14.50 -1.54
N ALA A 222 21.13 15.80 -1.79
CA ALA A 222 20.38 16.33 -2.91
C ALA A 222 20.94 15.87 -4.28
N THR A 223 22.23 15.51 -4.35
CA THR A 223 22.82 14.94 -5.58
C THR A 223 22.32 13.53 -5.92
N PHE A 224 21.68 12.85 -4.98
CA PHE A 224 21.07 11.55 -5.21
C PHE A 224 19.77 11.62 -6.00
N ILE A 225 19.16 12.81 -6.06
CA ILE A 225 17.90 13.03 -6.78
C ILE A 225 18.09 12.77 -8.27
N ASP A 226 17.28 11.86 -8.80
CA ASP A 226 17.19 11.52 -10.20
C ASP A 226 15.81 11.94 -10.74
N PRO A 227 15.69 13.08 -11.44
CA PRO A 227 14.41 13.56 -11.97
C PRO A 227 13.77 12.61 -12.99
N GLU A 228 14.57 11.79 -13.69
CA GLU A 228 14.05 10.81 -14.66
C GLU A 228 13.14 9.76 -14.00
N ARG A 229 13.28 9.53 -12.69
CA ARG A 229 12.40 8.61 -11.94
C ARG A 229 10.94 9.12 -11.84
N ASN A 230 10.69 10.39 -12.09
CA ASN A 230 9.31 10.88 -12.22
C ASN A 230 8.57 10.20 -13.39
N LYS A 231 9.30 9.67 -14.37
CA LYS A 231 8.74 8.91 -15.49
C LYS A 231 8.14 7.55 -15.08
N LEU A 232 8.47 7.04 -13.91
CA LEU A 232 7.89 5.80 -13.36
C LEU A 232 6.48 5.99 -12.81
N LEU A 233 6.09 7.25 -12.54
CA LEU A 233 4.78 7.59 -11.99
C LEU A 233 3.73 7.65 -13.10
N ASN A 234 2.62 6.97 -12.88
CA ASN A 234 1.42 7.15 -13.68
C ASN A 234 0.62 8.38 -13.19
N TYR A 235 -0.43 8.76 -13.92
CA TYR A 235 -1.25 9.93 -13.58
C TYR A 235 -1.84 9.84 -12.17
N SER A 236 -2.46 8.72 -11.86
CA SER A 236 -3.14 8.53 -10.57
C SER A 236 -2.18 8.57 -9.39
N GLY A 237 -1.00 7.96 -9.51
CA GLY A 237 0.05 7.98 -8.50
C GLY A 237 0.61 9.39 -8.30
N LEU A 238 0.92 10.09 -9.36
CA LEU A 238 1.43 11.46 -9.29
C LEU A 238 0.39 12.43 -8.72
N ASP A 239 -0.86 12.36 -9.17
CA ASP A 239 -1.95 13.21 -8.66
C ASP A 239 -2.18 12.99 -7.17
N LEU A 240 -2.17 11.72 -6.73
CA LEU A 240 -2.29 11.36 -5.33
C LEU A 240 -1.12 11.92 -4.49
N LEU A 241 0.13 11.80 -4.97
CA LEU A 241 1.30 12.37 -4.29
C LEU A 241 1.19 13.89 -4.14
N LEU A 242 0.86 14.60 -5.23
CA LEU A 242 0.72 16.05 -5.23
C LEU A 242 -0.45 16.56 -4.36
N LYS A 243 -1.52 15.78 -4.23
CA LYS A 243 -2.69 16.15 -3.42
C LYS A 243 -2.51 15.89 -1.93
N ARG A 244 -1.88 14.77 -1.56
CA ARG A 244 -1.91 14.27 -0.17
C ARG A 244 -0.55 14.19 0.53
N TYR A 245 0.57 14.02 -0.18
CA TYR A 245 1.84 13.63 0.43
C TYR A 245 2.92 14.70 0.43
N VAL A 246 3.07 15.44 -0.67
CA VAL A 246 4.04 16.54 -0.74
C VAL A 246 3.66 17.68 0.19
N ILE A 247 4.64 18.41 0.67
CA ILE A 247 4.45 19.57 1.54
C ILE A 247 3.89 20.75 0.73
N LYS A 248 2.87 21.38 1.30
CA LYS A 248 2.26 22.63 0.81
C LYS A 248 2.43 23.72 1.86
N ASN A 249 2.55 24.94 1.40
CA ASN A 249 2.51 26.08 2.32
C ASN A 249 1.08 26.33 2.82
N TYR A 250 0.91 27.24 3.79
CA TYR A 250 -0.40 27.56 4.38
C TYR A 250 -1.42 28.15 3.40
N SER A 251 -0.99 28.62 2.22
CA SER A 251 -1.89 29.03 1.13
C SER A 251 -2.25 27.88 0.18
N GLY A 252 -1.85 26.65 0.48
CA GLY A 252 -2.16 25.45 -0.32
C GLY A 252 -1.29 25.26 -1.57
N LYS A 253 -0.25 26.10 -1.79
CA LYS A 253 0.71 25.93 -2.90
C LYS A 253 1.69 24.81 -2.55
N VAL A 254 1.92 23.89 -3.50
CA VAL A 254 2.94 22.84 -3.39
C VAL A 254 4.33 23.49 -3.42
N ILE A 255 5.16 23.15 -2.44
CA ILE A 255 6.53 23.69 -2.31
C ILE A 255 7.59 22.59 -2.50
N GLU A 256 7.24 21.35 -2.24
CA GLU A 256 8.11 20.18 -2.30
C GLU A 256 7.88 19.37 -3.58
N ARG A 257 8.95 19.04 -4.31
CA ARG A 257 8.89 18.11 -5.45
C ARG A 257 8.74 16.68 -4.96
N VAL A 258 8.22 15.80 -5.81
CA VAL A 258 8.04 14.38 -5.48
C VAL A 258 9.37 13.69 -5.13
N GLN A 259 10.44 13.98 -5.89
CA GLN A 259 11.76 13.40 -5.61
C GLN A 259 12.38 13.97 -4.32
N GLU A 260 12.13 15.24 -4.01
CA GLU A 260 12.53 15.86 -2.75
C GLU A 260 11.78 15.26 -1.56
N MET A 261 10.48 14.92 -1.75
CA MET A 261 9.70 14.19 -0.76
C MET A 261 10.34 12.85 -0.41
N PHE A 262 10.68 12.05 -1.43
CA PHE A 262 11.34 10.75 -1.18
C PHE A 262 12.70 10.92 -0.50
N LEU A 263 13.47 11.95 -0.87
CA LEU A 263 14.74 12.25 -0.21
C LEU A 263 14.53 12.70 1.24
N GLY A 264 13.56 13.57 1.50
CA GLY A 264 13.25 14.03 2.86
C GLY A 264 12.80 12.88 3.78
N ILE A 265 12.02 11.92 3.26
CA ILE A 265 11.66 10.69 3.96
C ILE A 265 12.93 9.87 4.26
N ALA A 266 13.81 9.70 3.27
CA ALA A 266 15.04 8.94 3.44
C ALA A 266 15.98 9.58 4.47
N LEU A 267 16.12 10.91 4.48
CA LEU A 267 16.87 11.65 5.49
C LEU A 267 16.31 11.39 6.90
N HIS A 268 14.99 11.46 7.05
CA HIS A 268 14.36 11.20 8.35
C HIS A 268 14.60 9.76 8.81
N LEU A 269 14.33 8.77 7.93
CA LEU A 269 14.44 7.35 8.29
C LEU A 269 15.87 6.88 8.56
N ALA A 270 16.88 7.58 8.03
CA ALA A 270 18.29 7.25 8.26
C ALA A 270 18.90 7.99 9.48
N MET A 271 18.19 8.91 10.15
CA MET A 271 18.72 9.67 11.29
C MET A 271 19.31 8.81 12.41
N PRO A 272 18.73 7.63 12.79
CA PRO A 272 19.29 6.80 13.85
C PRO A 272 20.58 6.08 13.49
N GLU A 273 21.04 6.16 12.24
CA GLU A 273 22.28 5.51 11.81
C GLU A 273 23.52 6.32 12.19
N GLU A 274 24.66 5.64 12.35
CA GLU A 274 25.94 6.26 12.64
C GLU A 274 26.32 7.28 11.56
N LYS A 275 26.88 8.41 11.99
CA LYS A 275 27.11 9.58 11.13
C LYS A 275 27.95 9.24 9.88
N GLU A 276 29.00 8.42 10.05
CA GLU A 276 29.95 8.05 8.98
C GLU A 276 29.29 7.24 7.85
N GLY A 277 28.22 6.49 8.13
CA GLY A 277 27.52 5.64 7.16
C GLY A 277 26.11 6.14 6.80
N ARG A 278 25.64 7.22 7.40
CA ARG A 278 24.26 7.67 7.33
C ARG A 278 23.81 8.02 5.92
N LEU A 279 24.63 8.75 5.17
CA LEU A 279 24.29 9.15 3.78
C LEU A 279 24.18 7.94 2.83
N MET A 280 24.93 6.87 3.08
CA MET A 280 24.76 5.62 2.34
C MET A 280 23.35 5.04 2.56
N TRP A 281 22.86 5.05 3.81
CA TRP A 281 21.48 4.60 4.11
C TRP A 281 20.45 5.54 3.53
N VAL A 282 20.66 6.86 3.59
CA VAL A 282 19.80 7.84 2.89
C VAL A 282 19.67 7.48 1.42
N ARG A 283 20.79 7.23 0.73
CA ARG A 283 20.78 6.87 -0.69
C ARG A 283 20.04 5.56 -0.95
N ARG A 284 20.30 4.51 -0.16
CA ARG A 284 19.63 3.21 -0.30
C ARG A 284 18.11 3.31 -0.12
N ILE A 285 17.67 4.03 0.91
CA ILE A 285 16.24 4.24 1.18
C ILE A 285 15.61 5.08 0.07
N TYR A 286 16.26 6.19 -0.33
CA TYR A 286 15.82 7.02 -1.45
C TYR A 286 15.67 6.21 -2.74
N ASP A 287 16.65 5.38 -3.06
CA ASP A 287 16.63 4.52 -4.26
C ASP A 287 15.41 3.60 -4.28
N LEU A 288 15.12 2.92 -3.17
CA LEU A 288 13.96 2.03 -3.07
C LEU A 288 12.63 2.77 -3.25
N LEU A 289 12.47 3.93 -2.59
CA LEU A 289 11.24 4.72 -2.63
C LEU A 289 11.05 5.37 -4.01
N SER A 290 12.08 6.00 -4.55
CA SER A 290 12.01 6.75 -5.81
C SER A 290 11.91 5.86 -7.05
N LYS A 291 12.42 4.62 -6.99
CA LYS A 291 12.21 3.58 -8.01
C LYS A 291 10.85 2.88 -7.87
N LEU A 292 10.07 3.24 -6.87
CA LEU A 292 8.77 2.63 -6.56
C LEU A 292 8.86 1.11 -6.29
N GLU A 293 10.01 0.64 -5.86
CA GLU A 293 10.26 -0.76 -5.48
C GLU A 293 9.69 -1.07 -4.10
N VAL A 294 9.56 -0.05 -3.26
CA VAL A 294 9.00 -0.10 -1.90
C VAL A 294 8.10 1.09 -1.66
N THR A 295 7.02 0.88 -0.94
CA THR A 295 6.21 1.95 -0.36
C THR A 295 6.17 1.80 1.15
N MET A 296 6.33 2.90 1.89
CA MET A 296 6.09 2.94 3.33
C MET A 296 4.59 3.12 3.60
N ALA A 297 4.18 2.83 4.83
CA ALA A 297 2.82 3.14 5.28
C ALA A 297 2.45 4.60 5.04
N THR A 298 1.17 4.86 4.78
CA THR A 298 0.67 6.22 4.53
C THR A 298 1.13 7.26 5.57
N PRO A 299 1.08 6.99 6.90
CA PRO A 299 1.60 7.96 7.87
C PRO A 299 3.10 8.20 7.74
N THR A 300 3.88 7.18 7.45
CA THR A 300 5.33 7.33 7.21
C THR A 300 5.59 8.23 6.00
N LEU A 301 4.91 7.98 4.87
CA LEU A 301 5.05 8.82 3.66
C LEU A 301 4.58 10.26 3.89
N SER A 302 3.49 10.46 4.64
CA SER A 302 2.89 11.78 4.85
C SER A 302 3.58 12.60 5.91
N ASN A 303 4.01 11.99 7.02
CA ASN A 303 4.40 12.67 8.25
C ASN A 303 5.90 12.65 8.53
N SER A 304 6.67 11.74 7.90
CA SER A 304 8.14 11.86 7.93
C SER A 304 8.54 13.27 7.50
N ARG A 305 9.60 13.81 8.09
CA ARG A 305 10.11 15.16 7.88
C ARG A 305 9.23 16.31 8.35
N LYS A 306 8.02 16.04 8.87
CA LYS A 306 7.11 17.08 9.42
C LYS A 306 7.26 17.19 10.94
N PRO A 307 6.86 18.34 11.56
CA PRO A 307 6.92 18.50 13.02
C PRO A 307 6.14 17.41 13.78
N SER A 308 4.93 17.07 13.32
CA SER A 308 4.11 16.00 13.90
C SER A 308 4.34 14.69 13.14
N HIS A 309 5.39 13.97 13.53
CA HIS A 309 5.86 12.77 12.85
C HIS A 309 5.32 11.46 13.47
N GLN A 310 4.01 11.34 13.59
CA GLN A 310 3.37 10.05 13.86
C GLN A 310 3.43 9.20 12.57
N LEU A 311 4.19 8.08 12.62
CA LEU A 311 4.59 7.30 11.44
C LEU A 311 3.86 5.96 11.30
N SER A 312 3.13 5.52 12.34
CA SER A 312 2.48 4.21 12.39
C SER A 312 1.03 4.27 11.92
N SER A 313 0.58 3.27 11.16
CA SER A 313 -0.76 3.29 10.57
C SER A 313 -1.85 2.76 11.49
N CYS A 314 -1.55 1.75 12.30
CA CYS A 314 -2.54 1.06 13.12
C CYS A 314 -2.03 0.79 14.53
N PHE A 315 -3.01 0.70 15.45
CA PHE A 315 -2.79 0.38 16.86
C PHE A 315 -3.82 -0.67 17.30
N ILE A 316 -3.50 -1.44 18.34
CA ILE A 316 -4.43 -2.44 18.86
C ILE A 316 -4.45 -2.36 20.39
N ASP A 317 -5.67 -2.35 20.97
CA ASP A 317 -5.90 -2.32 22.40
C ASP A 317 -6.78 -3.48 22.86
N THR A 318 -6.52 -3.97 24.08
CA THR A 318 -7.35 -4.96 24.76
C THR A 318 -8.20 -4.24 25.80
N VAL A 319 -9.51 -4.21 25.61
CA VAL A 319 -10.43 -3.48 26.48
C VAL A 319 -10.70 -4.29 27.75
N PRO A 320 -10.31 -3.80 28.96
CA PRO A 320 -10.58 -4.50 30.21
C PRO A 320 -12.04 -4.36 30.64
N ASP A 321 -12.52 -5.33 31.44
CA ASP A 321 -13.89 -5.35 31.97
C ASP A 321 -14.08 -4.43 33.19
N SER A 322 -13.80 -3.14 32.98
CA SER A 322 -14.03 -2.09 33.99
C SER A 322 -14.43 -0.76 33.33
N LEU A 323 -15.22 0.04 34.02
CA LEU A 323 -15.66 1.34 33.50
C LEU A 323 -14.46 2.23 33.17
N ASP A 324 -13.50 2.33 34.08
CA ASP A 324 -12.27 3.10 33.89
C ASP A 324 -11.45 2.60 32.71
N GLY A 325 -11.32 1.28 32.56
CA GLY A 325 -10.59 0.68 31.46
C GLY A 325 -11.25 0.90 30.10
N ILE A 326 -12.58 0.74 30.02
CA ILE A 326 -13.34 0.97 28.78
C ILE A 326 -13.19 2.43 28.33
N TYR A 327 -13.37 3.40 29.22
CA TYR A 327 -13.21 4.82 28.88
C TYR A 327 -11.77 5.19 28.56
N ARG A 328 -10.77 4.58 29.21
CA ARG A 328 -9.37 4.76 28.82
C ARG A 328 -9.10 4.23 27.42
N SER A 329 -9.64 3.08 27.04
CA SER A 329 -9.52 2.56 25.67
C SER A 329 -10.16 3.50 24.65
N LEU A 330 -11.31 4.15 24.99
CA LEU A 330 -11.92 5.18 24.15
C LEU A 330 -11.05 6.44 24.06
N ASP A 331 -10.46 6.90 25.16
CA ASP A 331 -9.52 8.03 25.15
C ASP A 331 -8.28 7.71 24.30
N ASN A 332 -7.64 6.56 24.50
CA ASN A 332 -6.52 6.10 23.68
C ASN A 332 -6.91 6.06 22.18
N PHE A 333 -8.10 5.57 21.85
CA PHE A 333 -8.61 5.57 20.47
C PHE A 333 -8.75 6.99 19.93
N SER A 334 -9.29 7.93 20.72
CA SER A 334 -9.44 9.32 20.30
C SER A 334 -8.07 9.98 20.00
N GLN A 335 -7.06 9.73 20.85
CA GLN A 335 -5.70 10.24 20.64
C GLN A 335 -5.05 9.60 19.39
N VAL A 336 -5.19 8.31 19.19
CA VAL A 336 -4.68 7.62 18.00
C VAL A 336 -5.36 8.16 16.73
N SER A 337 -6.68 8.30 16.72
CA SER A 337 -7.45 8.82 15.60
C SER A 337 -7.05 10.24 15.24
N LYS A 338 -6.92 11.13 16.22
CA LYS A 338 -6.45 12.52 16.05
C LYS A 338 -5.14 12.61 15.25
N PHE A 339 -4.21 11.68 15.45
CA PHE A 339 -2.91 11.65 14.78
C PHE A 339 -2.87 10.70 13.55
N GLY A 340 -4.02 10.29 13.04
CA GLY A 340 -4.14 9.58 11.77
C GLY A 340 -3.97 8.06 11.84
N GLY A 341 -3.97 7.47 13.04
CA GLY A 341 -3.92 6.02 13.24
C GLY A 341 -5.29 5.36 13.20
N GLY A 342 -5.39 4.16 12.62
CA GLY A 342 -6.54 3.27 12.78
C GLY A 342 -6.41 2.41 14.04
N MET A 343 -7.51 1.82 14.52
CA MET A 343 -7.49 1.02 15.74
C MET A 343 -8.17 -0.35 15.59
N GLY A 344 -7.60 -1.36 16.22
CA GLY A 344 -8.25 -2.63 16.55
C GLY A 344 -8.55 -2.67 18.04
N MET A 345 -9.77 -3.03 18.42
CA MET A 345 -10.17 -3.11 19.84
C MET A 345 -10.77 -4.48 20.15
N TYR A 346 -10.20 -5.18 21.11
CA TYR A 346 -10.70 -6.48 21.55
C TYR A 346 -11.64 -6.32 22.76
N PHE A 347 -12.90 -6.71 22.58
CA PHE A 347 -13.96 -6.62 23.59
C PHE A 347 -14.33 -7.97 24.26
N GLY A 348 -13.63 -9.05 23.91
CA GLY A 348 -13.92 -10.39 24.43
C GLY A 348 -13.78 -10.55 25.94
N LYS A 349 -13.12 -9.61 26.62
CA LYS A 349 -13.03 -9.60 28.10
C LYS A 349 -14.22 -8.91 28.77
N VAL A 350 -14.95 -8.07 28.05
CA VAL A 350 -16.04 -7.25 28.61
C VAL A 350 -17.28 -8.13 28.85
N ARG A 351 -17.90 -8.00 30.03
CA ARG A 351 -19.09 -8.78 30.42
C ARG A 351 -20.27 -8.56 29.50
N ALA A 352 -21.01 -9.62 29.28
CA ALA A 352 -22.18 -9.63 28.41
C ALA A 352 -23.42 -8.98 29.07
N THR A 353 -24.41 -8.69 28.22
CA THR A 353 -25.76 -8.26 28.67
C THR A 353 -26.33 -9.21 29.70
N GLY A 354 -26.89 -8.64 30.76
CA GLY A 354 -27.44 -9.40 31.89
C GLY A 354 -26.41 -9.97 32.86
N GLY A 355 -25.14 -9.60 32.69
CA GLY A 355 -24.08 -9.93 33.64
C GLY A 355 -24.28 -9.27 35.03
N ASN A 356 -23.44 -9.67 35.97
CA ASN A 356 -23.47 -9.17 37.32
C ASN A 356 -22.65 -7.88 37.49
N ILE A 357 -23.21 -6.88 38.20
CA ILE A 357 -22.46 -5.68 38.63
C ILE A 357 -22.64 -5.52 40.13
N ARG A 358 -21.56 -5.53 40.90
CA ARG A 358 -21.54 -5.36 42.34
C ARG A 358 -22.48 -6.32 43.08
N GLY A 359 -22.62 -7.56 42.65
CA GLY A 359 -23.55 -8.53 43.21
C GLY A 359 -24.96 -8.52 42.63
N PHE A 360 -25.37 -7.46 41.94
CA PHE A 360 -26.69 -7.38 41.31
C PHE A 360 -26.69 -8.11 39.97
N LYS A 361 -27.52 -9.16 39.86
CA LYS A 361 -27.64 -9.96 38.61
C LYS A 361 -28.53 -9.23 37.59
N GLY A 362 -28.23 -9.42 36.31
CA GLY A 362 -29.08 -8.92 35.22
C GLY A 362 -28.93 -7.45 34.89
N VAL A 363 -27.98 -6.72 35.47
CA VAL A 363 -27.88 -5.25 35.31
C VAL A 363 -26.85 -4.78 34.29
N ALA A 364 -25.94 -5.65 33.88
CA ALA A 364 -24.94 -5.25 32.86
C ALA A 364 -25.60 -4.99 31.49
N GLY A 365 -25.19 -3.93 30.84
CA GLY A 365 -25.72 -3.52 29.53
C GLY A 365 -25.09 -4.24 28.34
N GLY A 366 -24.04 -5.03 28.57
CA GLY A 366 -23.31 -5.76 27.52
C GLY A 366 -22.43 -4.91 26.61
N VAL A 367 -21.82 -5.57 25.61
CA VAL A 367 -20.84 -4.92 24.70
C VAL A 367 -21.49 -3.96 23.71
N ILE A 368 -22.74 -4.18 23.31
CA ILE A 368 -23.38 -3.40 22.23
C ILE A 368 -23.48 -1.91 22.56
N ARG A 369 -23.76 -1.57 23.82
CA ARG A 369 -23.80 -0.16 24.26
C ARG A 369 -22.45 0.52 24.14
N TRP A 370 -21.37 -0.21 24.41
CA TRP A 370 -20.01 0.29 24.23
C TRP A 370 -19.64 0.46 22.77
N MET A 371 -20.12 -0.43 21.87
CA MET A 371 -19.91 -0.30 20.43
C MET A 371 -20.44 1.03 19.89
N ARG A 372 -21.53 1.53 20.42
CA ARG A 372 -22.06 2.86 20.04
C ARG A 372 -21.13 3.99 20.43
N LEU A 373 -20.57 3.96 21.63
CA LEU A 373 -19.58 4.97 22.05
C LEU A 373 -18.32 4.90 21.19
N VAL A 374 -17.86 3.69 20.82
CA VAL A 374 -16.75 3.52 19.88
C VAL A 374 -17.11 4.14 18.51
N ASN A 375 -18.31 3.86 18.01
CA ASN A 375 -18.81 4.43 16.75
C ASN A 375 -18.85 5.95 16.80
N ASP A 376 -19.46 6.52 17.86
CA ASP A 376 -19.61 7.97 18.00
C ASP A 376 -18.23 8.64 18.18
N THR A 377 -17.28 7.98 18.84
CA THR A 377 -15.88 8.43 18.94
C THR A 377 -15.20 8.43 17.58
N ALA A 378 -15.41 7.39 16.74
CA ALA A 378 -14.85 7.31 15.39
C ALA A 378 -15.37 8.45 14.50
N VAL A 379 -16.64 8.80 14.65
CA VAL A 379 -17.28 9.91 13.90
C VAL A 379 -16.83 11.27 14.44
N ALA A 380 -16.73 11.41 15.76
CA ALA A 380 -16.43 12.68 16.41
C ALA A 380 -14.96 13.12 16.27
N VAL A 381 -14.03 12.15 16.24
CA VAL A 381 -12.58 12.42 16.15
C VAL A 381 -12.06 11.93 14.80
N ASP A 382 -12.22 12.78 13.79
CA ASP A 382 -11.66 12.55 12.49
C ASP A 382 -10.15 12.81 12.44
N GLN A 383 -9.50 12.29 11.41
CA GLN A 383 -8.06 12.43 11.18
C GLN A 383 -7.76 13.79 10.53
N LEU A 384 -7.76 14.86 11.33
CA LEU A 384 -7.45 16.24 10.90
C LEU A 384 -8.35 16.76 9.76
N GLY A 385 -9.62 16.36 9.69
CA GLY A 385 -10.53 16.71 8.61
C GLY A 385 -10.20 16.07 7.26
N MET A 386 -9.18 15.17 7.23
CA MET A 386 -8.71 14.51 5.99
C MET A 386 -9.32 13.12 5.80
N ARG A 387 -9.62 12.41 6.90
CA ARG A 387 -10.19 11.06 6.92
C ARG A 387 -11.10 10.89 8.13
N GLN A 388 -12.09 10.03 8.02
CA GLN A 388 -12.89 9.58 9.16
C GLN A 388 -12.07 8.67 10.06
N GLY A 389 -12.32 8.72 11.38
CA GLY A 389 -11.77 7.77 12.33
C GLY A 389 -12.22 6.36 11.98
N ALA A 390 -11.34 5.38 12.11
CA ALA A 390 -11.66 4.01 11.75
C ALA A 390 -11.19 3.01 12.80
N VAL A 391 -12.07 2.06 13.13
CA VAL A 391 -11.83 1.06 14.17
C VAL A 391 -12.48 -0.28 13.83
N ALA A 392 -11.71 -1.36 13.99
CA ALA A 392 -12.26 -2.71 14.01
C ALA A 392 -12.49 -3.15 15.46
N VAL A 393 -13.64 -3.77 15.71
CA VAL A 393 -14.02 -4.28 17.02
C VAL A 393 -14.14 -5.79 16.98
N TYR A 394 -13.45 -6.46 17.87
CA TYR A 394 -13.31 -7.93 17.87
C TYR A 394 -14.05 -8.55 19.03
N LEU A 395 -14.82 -9.60 18.76
CA LEU A 395 -15.56 -10.37 19.75
C LEU A 395 -15.41 -11.87 19.48
N ASP A 396 -15.38 -12.68 20.54
CA ASP A 396 -15.32 -14.14 20.39
C ASP A 396 -16.66 -14.75 19.98
N VAL A 397 -16.62 -15.79 19.16
CA VAL A 397 -17.81 -16.52 18.70
C VAL A 397 -18.62 -17.17 19.82
N TRP A 398 -18.04 -17.34 20.99
CA TRP A 398 -18.69 -17.89 22.20
C TRP A 398 -19.25 -16.82 23.17
N HIS A 399 -19.07 -15.52 22.85
CA HIS A 399 -19.58 -14.43 23.70
C HIS A 399 -21.12 -14.33 23.63
N LYS A 400 -21.77 -14.08 24.75
CA LYS A 400 -23.22 -14.09 24.87
C LYS A 400 -23.95 -13.04 24.02
N ASP A 401 -23.31 -11.93 23.75
CA ASP A 401 -23.84 -10.83 22.93
C ASP A 401 -23.53 -10.99 21.42
N LEU A 402 -23.00 -12.13 20.98
CA LEU A 402 -22.64 -12.38 19.59
C LEU A 402 -23.77 -12.14 18.58
N PRO A 403 -25.01 -12.60 18.79
CA PRO A 403 -26.08 -12.42 17.80
C PRO A 403 -26.42 -10.96 17.54
N GLU A 404 -26.39 -10.11 18.57
CA GLU A 404 -26.62 -8.67 18.47
C GLU A 404 -25.41 -7.97 17.83
N PHE A 405 -24.20 -8.43 18.16
CA PHE A 405 -22.96 -7.93 17.59
C PHE A 405 -22.89 -8.13 16.06
N LEU A 406 -23.36 -9.28 15.56
CA LEU A 406 -23.42 -9.58 14.12
C LEU A 406 -24.42 -8.71 13.34
N GLN A 407 -25.31 -8.02 14.05
CA GLN A 407 -26.32 -7.14 13.45
C GLN A 407 -25.97 -5.65 13.52
N LEU A 408 -24.80 -5.28 14.06
CA LEU A 408 -24.41 -3.88 14.26
C LEU A 408 -24.49 -3.03 12.98
N ARG A 409 -24.13 -3.57 11.82
CA ARG A 409 -24.08 -2.86 10.54
C ARG A 409 -25.21 -3.21 9.57
N THR A 410 -25.98 -4.25 9.85
CA THR A 410 -27.07 -4.67 8.95
C THR A 410 -28.22 -3.66 8.94
N ASN A 411 -28.95 -3.55 7.82
CA ASN A 411 -30.00 -2.56 7.63
C ASN A 411 -31.33 -2.88 8.34
N ASN A 412 -31.41 -3.96 9.09
CA ASN A 412 -32.61 -4.40 9.82
C ASN A 412 -32.43 -4.32 11.34
N GLY A 413 -33.51 -4.05 12.06
CA GLY A 413 -33.54 -4.00 13.52
C GLY A 413 -33.67 -2.60 14.11
N ASP A 414 -33.45 -2.45 15.41
CA ASP A 414 -33.56 -1.16 16.13
C ASP A 414 -32.32 -0.31 15.88
N ASP A 415 -32.47 0.88 15.31
CA ASP A 415 -31.39 1.83 15.01
C ASP A 415 -30.58 2.22 16.26
N ARG A 416 -31.19 2.14 17.45
CA ARG A 416 -30.47 2.37 18.71
C ARG A 416 -29.42 1.31 19.04
N MET A 417 -29.46 0.18 18.33
CA MET A 417 -28.50 -0.93 18.47
C MET A 417 -27.50 -0.97 17.34
N LYS A 418 -27.49 0.04 16.44
CA LYS A 418 -26.62 0.10 15.26
C LYS A 418 -25.33 0.89 15.53
N ALA A 419 -24.28 0.51 14.79
CA ALA A 419 -22.97 1.14 14.76
C ALA A 419 -22.38 0.93 13.36
N HIS A 420 -22.68 1.85 12.44
CA HIS A 420 -22.37 1.69 11.01
C HIS A 420 -20.94 2.05 10.63
N ASP A 421 -20.27 2.87 11.47
CA ASP A 421 -18.93 3.42 11.18
C ASP A 421 -17.79 2.59 11.80
N ILE A 422 -18.10 1.46 12.45
CA ILE A 422 -17.12 0.51 12.99
C ILE A 422 -17.17 -0.82 12.25
N PHE A 423 -16.07 -1.59 12.31
CA PHE A 423 -15.92 -2.84 11.57
C PHE A 423 -15.91 -4.03 12.52
N PRO A 424 -17.00 -4.82 12.60
CA PRO A 424 -17.06 -6.01 13.43
C PRO A 424 -16.12 -7.11 12.91
N ALA A 425 -15.52 -7.85 13.83
CA ALA A 425 -14.70 -9.03 13.56
C ALA A 425 -14.95 -10.12 14.61
N ILE A 426 -14.88 -11.37 14.19
CA ILE A 426 -15.13 -12.52 15.05
C ILE A 426 -13.87 -13.36 15.21
N CYS A 427 -13.57 -13.72 16.47
CA CYS A 427 -12.50 -14.64 16.83
C CYS A 427 -13.06 -16.05 16.96
N TYR A 428 -12.53 -16.97 16.16
CA TYR A 428 -12.98 -18.37 16.10
C TYR A 428 -11.92 -19.31 16.69
N PRO A 429 -12.30 -20.20 17.63
CA PRO A 429 -11.51 -21.36 17.99
C PRO A 429 -11.72 -22.48 16.94
N ASP A 430 -10.77 -23.41 16.86
CA ASP A 430 -10.85 -24.55 15.93
C ASP A 430 -12.09 -25.40 16.14
N LEU A 431 -12.53 -25.58 17.38
CA LEU A 431 -13.72 -26.38 17.72
C LEU A 431 -14.96 -25.88 16.96
N PHE A 432 -15.12 -24.56 16.79
CA PHE A 432 -16.28 -24.03 16.06
C PHE A 432 -16.29 -24.51 14.61
N TRP A 433 -15.15 -24.48 13.93
CA TRP A 433 -15.05 -24.92 12.54
C TRP A 433 -15.15 -26.44 12.40
N LYS A 434 -14.59 -27.22 13.35
CA LYS A 434 -14.76 -28.68 13.41
C LYS A 434 -16.24 -29.04 13.50
N MET A 435 -16.97 -28.43 14.42
CA MET A 435 -18.42 -28.69 14.61
C MET A 435 -19.23 -28.21 13.39
N ALA A 436 -18.88 -27.06 12.80
CA ALA A 436 -19.55 -26.57 11.58
C ALA A 436 -19.35 -27.47 10.37
N GLU A 437 -18.21 -28.13 10.26
CA GLU A 437 -17.95 -29.12 9.20
C GLU A 437 -18.69 -30.43 9.45
N GLU A 438 -18.70 -30.92 10.68
CA GLU A 438 -19.31 -32.20 11.07
C GLU A 438 -20.83 -32.16 10.96
N ASP A 439 -21.48 -31.27 11.72
CA ASP A 439 -22.92 -31.05 11.69
C ASP A 439 -23.32 -29.66 12.17
N MET A 440 -23.83 -28.83 11.31
CA MET A 440 -24.25 -27.45 11.61
C MET A 440 -25.47 -27.38 12.53
N ASN A 441 -26.22 -28.48 12.76
CA ASN A 441 -27.36 -28.49 13.68
C ASN A 441 -26.94 -28.65 15.15
N GLN A 442 -25.68 -28.91 15.41
CA GLN A 442 -25.15 -28.96 16.78
C GLN A 442 -25.36 -27.61 17.51
N ASN A 443 -25.55 -27.70 18.79
CA ASN A 443 -25.72 -26.56 19.67
C ASN A 443 -24.38 -25.95 20.07
N TRP A 444 -24.29 -24.63 19.96
CA TRP A 444 -23.17 -23.83 20.44
C TRP A 444 -23.62 -22.99 21.65
N SER A 445 -22.86 -23.01 22.73
CA SER A 445 -23.18 -22.29 23.96
C SER A 445 -22.45 -20.96 24.03
N LEU A 446 -23.18 -19.89 24.29
CA LEU A 446 -22.66 -18.55 24.46
C LEU A 446 -22.64 -18.19 25.96
N PHE A 447 -21.54 -17.61 26.40
CA PHE A 447 -21.26 -17.29 27.80
C PHE A 447 -20.86 -15.82 28.03
N CYS A 448 -20.98 -15.39 29.28
CA CYS A 448 -20.41 -14.13 29.74
C CYS A 448 -19.01 -14.41 30.33
N PRO A 449 -17.96 -13.74 29.80
CA PRO A 449 -16.58 -13.98 30.27
C PRO A 449 -16.39 -13.70 31.77
N ASN A 450 -17.00 -12.64 32.30
CA ASN A 450 -16.97 -12.34 33.74
C ASN A 450 -17.59 -13.41 34.60
N GLU A 451 -18.69 -14.05 34.15
CA GLU A 451 -19.35 -15.11 34.89
C GLU A 451 -18.49 -16.38 34.91
N ILE A 452 -17.81 -16.70 33.80
CA ILE A 452 -16.86 -17.83 33.76
C ILE A 452 -15.74 -17.59 34.78
N MET A 453 -15.09 -16.41 34.72
CA MET A 453 -14.01 -16.11 35.68
C MET A 453 -14.46 -16.22 37.12
N ARG A 454 -15.65 -15.72 37.45
CA ARG A 454 -16.20 -15.76 38.81
C ARG A 454 -16.53 -17.17 39.30
N ILE A 455 -17.04 -18.05 38.42
CA ILE A 455 -17.53 -19.40 38.82
C ILE A 455 -16.44 -20.45 38.64
N LYS A 456 -15.64 -20.34 37.59
CA LYS A 456 -14.63 -21.34 37.22
C LYS A 456 -13.21 -20.95 37.66
N GLY A 457 -12.95 -19.66 37.90
CA GLY A 457 -11.62 -19.16 38.24
C GLY A 457 -10.63 -19.10 37.11
N TYR A 458 -11.11 -19.19 35.84
CA TYR A 458 -10.29 -19.02 34.65
C TYR A 458 -11.03 -18.21 33.58
N CYS A 459 -10.27 -17.69 32.61
CA CYS A 459 -10.78 -16.96 31.46
C CYS A 459 -10.66 -17.81 30.19
N LEU A 460 -11.71 -17.93 29.39
CA LEU A 460 -11.66 -18.64 28.10
C LEU A 460 -10.85 -17.87 27.08
N GLU A 461 -10.93 -16.55 27.10
CA GLU A 461 -10.20 -15.68 26.20
C GLU A 461 -8.66 -15.75 26.38
N ASP A 462 -8.17 -16.26 27.53
CA ASP A 462 -6.74 -16.34 27.83
C ASP A 462 -6.11 -17.69 27.45
N CYS A 463 -6.82 -18.54 26.72
CA CYS A 463 -6.30 -19.81 26.23
C CYS A 463 -6.72 -20.10 24.77
N TYR A 464 -6.12 -21.11 24.15
CA TYR A 464 -6.37 -21.54 22.77
C TYR A 464 -6.10 -23.04 22.60
N GLY A 465 -6.53 -23.59 21.46
CA GLY A 465 -6.30 -25.00 21.10
C GLY A 465 -6.99 -25.97 22.04
N GLU A 466 -6.33 -27.08 22.37
CA GLU A 466 -6.91 -28.15 23.22
C GLU A 466 -7.26 -27.68 24.62
N GLU A 467 -6.49 -26.78 25.20
CA GLU A 467 -6.78 -26.21 26.51
C GLU A 467 -8.09 -25.40 26.48
N TRP A 468 -8.28 -24.59 25.44
CA TRP A 468 -9.52 -23.84 25.25
C TRP A 468 -10.71 -24.79 25.08
N GLU A 469 -10.56 -25.80 24.23
CA GLU A 469 -11.62 -26.80 23.97
C GLU A 469 -12.05 -27.50 25.26
N ARG A 470 -11.10 -27.97 26.05
CA ARG A 470 -11.36 -28.60 27.34
C ARG A 470 -12.10 -27.67 28.31
N LYS A 471 -11.66 -26.41 28.45
CA LYS A 471 -12.28 -25.42 29.33
C LYS A 471 -13.68 -25.01 28.85
N TYR A 472 -13.86 -24.88 27.53
CA TYR A 472 -15.18 -24.59 26.96
C TYR A 472 -16.19 -25.72 27.23
N LEU A 473 -15.81 -26.96 27.01
CA LEU A 473 -16.64 -28.12 27.32
C LEU A 473 -16.95 -28.25 28.82
N ASP A 474 -15.99 -27.89 29.67
CA ASP A 474 -16.22 -27.80 31.13
C ASP A 474 -17.27 -26.72 31.48
N CYS A 475 -17.26 -25.58 30.79
CA CYS A 475 -18.30 -24.55 30.91
C CYS A 475 -19.66 -25.03 30.38
N VAL A 476 -19.69 -25.77 29.29
CA VAL A 476 -20.92 -26.33 28.70
C VAL A 476 -21.59 -27.34 29.67
N ASN A 477 -20.81 -28.08 30.43
CA ASN A 477 -21.32 -29.09 31.36
C ASN A 477 -21.70 -28.52 32.74
N ASP A 478 -21.30 -27.28 33.06
CA ASP A 478 -21.55 -26.67 34.37
C ASP A 478 -22.91 -25.93 34.41
N GLN A 479 -23.87 -26.45 35.13
CA GLN A 479 -25.23 -25.89 35.28
C GLN A 479 -25.27 -24.54 36.06
N ARG A 480 -24.21 -24.16 36.73
CA ARG A 480 -24.13 -22.87 37.45
C ARG A 480 -23.92 -21.68 36.51
N LEU A 481 -23.38 -21.92 35.28
CA LEU A 481 -23.14 -20.92 34.29
C LEU A 481 -24.42 -20.61 33.49
N SER A 482 -24.79 -19.33 33.46
CA SER A 482 -25.85 -18.85 32.61
C SER A 482 -25.38 -18.85 31.14
N ARG A 483 -26.11 -19.54 30.28
CA ARG A 483 -25.75 -19.66 28.86
C ARG A 483 -26.92 -19.32 27.95
N ARG A 484 -26.59 -18.89 26.75
CA ARG A 484 -27.52 -18.81 25.61
C ARG A 484 -27.10 -19.91 24.63
N VAL A 485 -28.04 -20.76 24.25
CA VAL A 485 -27.77 -21.83 23.29
C VAL A 485 -28.30 -21.40 21.91
N ILE A 486 -27.52 -21.59 20.90
CA ILE A 486 -27.84 -21.28 19.50
C ILE A 486 -27.24 -22.35 18.59
N SER A 487 -27.91 -22.74 17.52
CA SER A 487 -27.32 -23.69 16.57
C SER A 487 -26.15 -23.07 15.82
N ILE A 488 -25.14 -23.88 15.50
CA ILE A 488 -24.02 -23.40 14.66
C ILE A 488 -24.56 -22.87 13.32
N LYS A 489 -25.58 -23.54 12.75
CA LYS A 489 -26.27 -23.12 11.53
C LYS A 489 -26.81 -21.68 11.62
N ASP A 490 -27.39 -21.30 12.76
CA ASP A 490 -27.93 -19.95 12.94
C ASP A 490 -26.84 -18.92 13.11
N ILE A 491 -25.72 -19.25 13.80
CA ILE A 491 -24.54 -18.37 13.86
C ILE A 491 -23.98 -18.17 12.46
N VAL A 492 -23.73 -19.24 11.73
CA VAL A 492 -23.20 -19.17 10.35
C VAL A 492 -24.13 -18.34 9.45
N ARG A 493 -25.47 -18.52 9.58
CA ARG A 493 -26.44 -17.71 8.83
C ARG A 493 -26.30 -16.21 9.14
N LEU A 494 -26.17 -15.84 10.41
CA LEU A 494 -25.97 -14.44 10.83
C LEU A 494 -24.66 -13.87 10.30
N VAL A 495 -23.56 -14.62 10.41
CA VAL A 495 -22.24 -14.23 9.90
C VAL A 495 -22.29 -14.00 8.39
N LEU A 496 -22.78 -15.00 7.63
CA LEU A 496 -22.80 -14.92 6.17
C LEU A 496 -23.76 -13.84 5.67
N ARG A 497 -24.90 -13.66 6.34
CA ARG A 497 -25.81 -12.56 6.02
C ARG A 497 -25.14 -11.21 6.21
N SER A 498 -24.52 -10.97 7.36
CA SER A 498 -23.78 -9.74 7.62
C SER A 498 -22.64 -9.54 6.62
N ALA A 499 -21.89 -10.59 6.29
CA ALA A 499 -20.79 -10.54 5.33
C ALA A 499 -21.26 -10.16 3.91
N VAL A 500 -22.38 -10.72 3.45
CA VAL A 500 -22.97 -10.37 2.15
C VAL A 500 -23.54 -8.95 2.12
N GLU A 501 -24.19 -8.51 3.20
CA GLU A 501 -24.83 -7.19 3.30
C GLU A 501 -23.82 -6.05 3.53
N THR A 502 -22.71 -6.28 4.26
CA THR A 502 -21.84 -5.22 4.76
C THR A 502 -20.34 -5.43 4.48
N GLY A 503 -19.95 -6.57 3.93
CA GLY A 503 -18.56 -6.99 3.79
C GLY A 503 -17.92 -7.49 5.09
N THR A 504 -18.59 -7.35 6.24
CA THR A 504 -18.11 -7.74 7.57
C THR A 504 -19.09 -8.76 8.21
N PRO A 505 -18.69 -9.56 9.21
CA PRO A 505 -17.50 -9.43 10.06
C PRO A 505 -16.23 -9.95 9.40
N PHE A 506 -15.07 -9.42 9.82
CA PHE A 506 -13.78 -10.04 9.54
C PHE A 506 -13.62 -11.32 10.33
N THR A 507 -12.76 -12.23 9.85
CA THR A 507 -12.48 -13.49 10.52
C THR A 507 -11.09 -13.48 11.13
N PHE A 508 -10.97 -13.93 12.36
CA PHE A 508 -9.71 -14.15 13.07
C PHE A 508 -9.69 -15.56 13.65
N ASN A 509 -8.87 -16.44 13.08
CA ASN A 509 -8.73 -17.83 13.52
C ASN A 509 -7.76 -17.91 14.71
N ARG A 510 -8.31 -17.78 15.91
CA ARG A 510 -7.58 -17.61 17.18
C ARG A 510 -6.52 -18.69 17.41
N ASP A 511 -6.90 -19.96 17.26
CA ASP A 511 -6.00 -21.08 17.53
C ASP A 511 -4.86 -21.15 16.52
N THR A 512 -5.16 -20.95 15.23
CA THR A 512 -4.17 -20.88 14.17
C THR A 512 -3.15 -19.77 14.40
N VAL A 513 -3.62 -18.58 14.81
CA VAL A 513 -2.75 -17.43 15.11
C VAL A 513 -1.83 -17.73 16.28
N ASN A 514 -2.37 -18.23 17.39
CA ASN A 514 -1.60 -18.41 18.62
C ASN A 514 -0.66 -19.60 18.56
N ARG A 515 -1.01 -20.70 17.87
CA ARG A 515 -0.06 -21.79 17.61
C ARG A 515 1.18 -21.34 16.84
N ALA A 516 1.02 -20.41 15.94
CA ALA A 516 2.10 -19.87 15.11
C ALA A 516 2.82 -18.66 15.74
N ASN A 517 2.38 -18.20 16.92
CA ASN A 517 2.94 -17.04 17.61
C ASN A 517 4.38 -17.29 18.06
N PRO A 518 5.41 -16.58 17.53
CA PRO A 518 6.79 -16.81 17.93
C PRO A 518 7.12 -16.29 19.33
N ASN A 519 6.22 -15.52 19.95
CA ASN A 519 6.38 -14.95 21.28
C ASN A 519 5.34 -15.45 22.29
N ALA A 520 4.83 -16.67 22.14
CA ALA A 520 3.81 -17.26 23.01
C ALA A 520 4.24 -17.37 24.49
N HIS A 521 5.54 -17.41 24.76
CA HIS A 521 6.12 -17.43 26.11
C HIS A 521 5.84 -16.14 26.92
N LYS A 522 5.47 -15.04 26.27
CA LYS A 522 5.20 -13.73 26.92
C LYS A 522 3.73 -13.34 26.93
N GLY A 523 2.92 -13.88 26.06
CA GLY A 523 1.53 -13.48 26.01
C GLY A 523 0.75 -14.13 24.88
N MET A 524 -0.44 -13.64 24.71
CA MET A 524 -1.42 -14.14 23.77
C MET A 524 -1.83 -13.07 22.77
N ILE A 525 -2.25 -13.50 21.59
CA ILE A 525 -2.81 -12.66 20.55
C ILE A 525 -4.33 -12.81 20.58
N TYR A 526 -5.04 -11.76 21.05
CA TYR A 526 -6.51 -11.80 21.17
C TYR A 526 -7.21 -11.45 19.88
N CYS A 527 -6.68 -10.49 19.12
CA CYS A 527 -7.28 -9.99 17.88
C CYS A 527 -6.24 -9.40 16.94
N SER A 528 -6.70 -8.80 15.87
CA SER A 528 -5.88 -8.09 14.88
C SER A 528 -6.19 -6.58 14.86
N ASN A 529 -5.53 -5.85 13.97
CA ASN A 529 -5.77 -4.43 13.71
C ASN A 529 -7.00 -4.21 12.83
N LEU A 530 -7.17 -2.97 12.39
CA LEU A 530 -8.25 -2.57 11.49
C LEU A 530 -8.29 -3.37 10.18
N CYS A 531 -7.14 -3.67 9.60
CA CYS A 531 -7.02 -4.35 8.29
C CYS A 531 -6.65 -5.85 8.38
N THR A 532 -6.63 -6.41 9.57
CA THR A 532 -6.46 -7.85 9.87
C THR A 532 -5.08 -8.47 9.58
N GLU A 533 -4.05 -7.68 9.26
CA GLU A 533 -2.72 -8.21 8.96
C GLU A 533 -1.79 -8.32 10.17
N ILE A 534 -2.08 -7.63 11.28
CA ILE A 534 -1.21 -7.62 12.46
C ILE A 534 -1.64 -8.68 13.46
N ALA A 535 -0.66 -9.45 13.91
CA ALA A 535 -0.86 -10.48 14.94
C ALA A 535 0.32 -10.46 15.91
N GLN A 536 0.16 -9.75 17.03
CA GLN A 536 1.20 -9.53 18.04
C GLN A 536 0.62 -9.70 19.44
N ASN A 537 1.45 -10.04 20.43
CA ASN A 537 1.05 -10.18 21.81
C ASN A 537 0.35 -8.94 22.35
N MET A 538 -0.72 -9.15 23.08
CA MET A 538 -1.59 -8.13 23.65
C MET A 538 -1.84 -8.37 25.14
N ALA A 539 -2.03 -7.29 25.89
CA ALA A 539 -2.49 -7.36 27.28
C ALA A 539 -3.22 -6.06 27.66
N PRO A 540 -4.27 -6.13 28.48
CA PRO A 540 -5.02 -4.93 28.88
C PRO A 540 -4.18 -4.00 29.75
N ILE A 541 -4.47 -2.72 29.69
CA ILE A 541 -3.93 -1.70 30.59
C ILE A 541 -4.77 -1.70 31.88
N GLU A 542 -4.14 -1.84 33.03
CA GLU A 542 -4.80 -1.89 34.33
C GLU A 542 -4.53 -0.63 35.16
N THR A 543 -5.56 -0.06 35.78
CA THR A 543 -5.38 0.99 36.80
C THR A 543 -4.96 0.34 38.11
N VAL A 544 -3.85 0.80 38.68
CA VAL A 544 -3.33 0.32 39.97
C VAL A 544 -3.87 1.22 41.11
N SER A 545 -3.71 2.53 40.98
CA SER A 545 -4.19 3.48 41.98
C SER A 545 -4.58 4.82 41.35
N LYS A 546 -5.42 5.57 42.06
CA LYS A 546 -5.68 7.00 41.83
C LYS A 546 -5.52 7.71 43.16
N GLU A 547 -4.52 8.55 43.26
CA GLU A 547 -4.11 9.19 44.53
C GLU A 547 -3.99 10.69 44.34
N VAL A 548 -4.24 11.42 45.44
CA VAL A 548 -4.00 12.86 45.48
C VAL A 548 -2.63 13.09 46.14
N GLU A 549 -1.73 13.71 45.42
CA GLU A 549 -0.37 13.97 45.86
C GLU A 549 -0.06 15.48 45.82
N THR A 550 0.97 15.91 46.55
CA THR A 550 1.56 17.24 46.42
C THR A 550 2.85 17.13 45.63
N LYS A 551 2.90 17.77 44.47
CA LYS A 551 4.07 17.78 43.60
C LYS A 551 4.43 19.23 43.22
N ASP A 552 5.69 19.59 43.41
CA ASP A 552 6.21 20.95 43.13
C ASP A 552 5.40 22.10 43.80
N GLY A 553 4.77 21.80 44.97
CA GLY A 553 3.94 22.75 45.71
C GLY A 553 2.46 22.75 45.34
N ASP A 554 2.06 22.05 44.26
CA ASP A 554 0.68 21.95 43.80
C ASP A 554 0.03 20.62 44.21
N THR A 555 -1.29 20.65 44.43
CA THR A 555 -2.08 19.40 44.62
C THR A 555 -2.42 18.80 43.26
N VAL A 556 -1.96 17.58 43.01
CA VAL A 556 -2.17 16.87 41.78
C VAL A 556 -2.90 15.53 41.99
N VAL A 557 -3.66 15.08 41.00
CA VAL A 557 -4.26 13.73 41.00
C VAL A 557 -3.38 12.84 40.13
N VAL A 558 -2.78 11.84 40.71
CA VAL A 558 -1.92 10.87 40.03
C VAL A 558 -2.67 9.57 39.77
N THR A 559 -2.72 9.13 38.51
CA THR A 559 -3.25 7.81 38.15
C THR A 559 -2.09 6.89 37.77
N THR A 560 -1.87 5.85 38.53
CA THR A 560 -0.85 4.84 38.26
C THR A 560 -1.48 3.69 37.49
N THR A 561 -0.84 3.30 36.38
CA THR A 561 -1.30 2.20 35.54
C THR A 561 -0.20 1.18 35.31
N ARG A 562 -0.60 -0.10 35.19
CA ARG A 562 0.25 -1.15 34.60
C ARG A 562 0.05 -1.10 33.09
N PRO A 563 1.09 -0.92 32.27
CA PRO A 563 0.95 -0.55 30.86
C PRO A 563 0.34 -1.62 29.95
N GLY A 564 0.32 -2.89 30.31
CA GLY A 564 -0.13 -3.94 29.41
C GLY A 564 0.73 -4.02 28.15
N GLU A 565 0.12 -4.48 27.05
CA GLU A 565 0.73 -4.55 25.72
C GLU A 565 -0.20 -3.87 24.71
N PHE A 566 0.09 -2.62 24.38
CA PHE A 566 -0.63 -1.81 23.39
C PHE A 566 0.12 -1.85 22.07
N VAL A 567 -0.41 -2.59 21.09
CA VAL A 567 0.29 -2.94 19.85
C VAL A 567 0.38 -1.76 18.88
N VAL A 568 1.47 -1.69 18.15
CA VAL A 568 1.74 -0.70 17.09
C VAL A 568 2.15 -1.38 15.79
N CYS A 569 1.69 -0.86 14.67
CA CYS A 569 1.98 -1.38 13.34
C CYS A 569 2.95 -0.46 12.59
N ASN A 570 4.16 -0.93 12.31
CA ASN A 570 5.18 -0.22 11.50
C ASN A 570 5.30 -0.96 10.16
N LEU A 571 4.71 -0.40 9.10
CA LEU A 571 4.48 -1.12 7.85
C LEU A 571 5.26 -0.54 6.67
N ALA A 572 5.71 -1.45 5.80
CA ALA A 572 6.17 -1.17 4.46
C ALA A 572 5.76 -2.31 3.51
N SER A 573 5.71 -2.03 2.21
CA SER A 573 5.31 -3.01 1.21
C SER A 573 6.28 -3.04 0.04
N LEU A 574 6.76 -4.23 -0.29
CA LEU A 574 7.57 -4.53 -1.48
C LEU A 574 6.68 -4.56 -2.72
N SER A 575 7.01 -3.82 -3.77
CA SER A 575 6.26 -3.80 -5.03
C SER A 575 6.70 -4.95 -5.93
N LEU A 576 6.08 -6.14 -5.82
CA LEU A 576 6.54 -7.39 -6.47
C LEU A 576 6.65 -7.28 -7.99
N GLY A 577 5.79 -6.49 -8.64
CA GLY A 577 5.86 -6.28 -10.09
C GLY A 577 7.09 -5.46 -10.55
N ARG A 578 7.76 -4.76 -9.63
CA ARG A 578 8.92 -3.90 -9.90
C ARG A 578 10.25 -4.47 -9.39
N LEU A 579 10.19 -5.53 -8.60
CA LEU A 579 11.37 -6.14 -7.98
C LEU A 579 11.95 -7.28 -8.83
N PRO A 580 13.27 -7.51 -8.76
CA PRO A 580 13.94 -8.63 -9.43
C PRO A 580 13.77 -9.93 -8.62
N LEU A 581 12.57 -10.51 -8.61
CA LEU A 581 12.18 -11.63 -7.75
C LEU A 581 13.02 -12.90 -7.97
N GLU A 582 13.68 -13.02 -9.12
CA GLU A 582 14.57 -14.15 -9.49
C GLU A 582 16.01 -13.95 -9.00
N ASP A 583 16.37 -12.74 -8.57
CA ASP A 583 17.72 -12.40 -8.08
C ASP A 583 17.70 -12.33 -6.54
N GLU A 584 17.97 -13.48 -5.90
CA GLU A 584 17.91 -13.60 -4.44
C GLU A 584 18.85 -12.64 -3.71
N GLU A 585 20.04 -12.35 -4.24
CA GLU A 585 21.01 -11.46 -3.60
C GLU A 585 20.50 -10.00 -3.60
N LYS A 586 19.97 -9.55 -4.74
CA LYS A 586 19.33 -8.23 -4.79
C LYS A 586 18.09 -8.14 -3.90
N MET A 587 17.30 -9.22 -3.83
CA MET A 587 16.16 -9.27 -2.91
C MET A 587 16.61 -9.18 -1.45
N LYS A 588 17.66 -9.89 -1.04
CA LYS A 588 18.22 -9.81 0.31
C LYS A 588 18.68 -8.40 0.66
N GLU A 589 19.39 -7.72 -0.24
CA GLU A 589 19.86 -6.34 -0.02
C GLU A 589 18.68 -5.37 0.17
N LYS A 590 17.67 -5.46 -0.71
CA LYS A 590 16.48 -4.59 -0.65
C LYS A 590 15.66 -4.85 0.61
N VAL A 591 15.39 -6.09 0.94
CA VAL A 591 14.67 -6.47 2.17
C VAL A 591 15.45 -6.01 3.41
N ALA A 592 16.75 -6.17 3.45
CA ALA A 592 17.57 -5.72 4.58
C ALA A 592 17.49 -4.19 4.77
N THR A 593 17.48 -3.43 3.68
CA THR A 593 17.33 -1.97 3.73
C THR A 593 15.95 -1.58 4.30
N VAL A 594 14.88 -2.26 3.89
CA VAL A 594 13.52 -1.96 4.38
C VAL A 594 13.37 -2.36 5.85
N VAL A 595 13.88 -3.52 6.26
CA VAL A 595 13.83 -3.99 7.66
C VAL A 595 14.55 -2.98 8.56
N ARG A 596 15.73 -2.47 8.16
CA ARG A 596 16.45 -1.41 8.89
C ARG A 596 15.64 -0.11 8.96
N ALA A 597 15.06 0.33 7.86
CA ALA A 597 14.23 1.53 7.82
C ALA A 597 13.01 1.41 8.76
N LEU A 598 12.36 0.24 8.80
CA LEU A 598 11.25 -0.04 9.71
C LEU A 598 11.67 -0.11 11.18
N ASP A 599 12.85 -0.68 11.48
CA ASP A 599 13.41 -0.65 12.85
C ASP A 599 13.69 0.79 13.29
N ASN A 600 14.18 1.64 12.38
CA ASN A 600 14.41 3.06 12.65
C ASN A 600 13.10 3.82 12.89
N VAL A 601 12.01 3.50 12.19
CA VAL A 601 10.67 4.09 12.43
C VAL A 601 10.27 3.95 13.90
N ILE A 602 10.59 2.82 14.55
CA ILE A 602 10.24 2.58 15.97
C ILE A 602 10.87 3.63 16.89
N ASN A 603 12.09 4.04 16.60
CA ASN A 603 12.81 5.05 17.40
C ASN A 603 12.39 6.49 17.05
N LEU A 604 12.00 6.73 15.79
CA LEU A 604 11.68 8.05 15.26
C LEU A 604 10.22 8.46 15.47
N ASN A 605 9.34 7.49 15.70
CA ASN A 605 7.90 7.72 15.74
C ASN A 605 7.50 8.58 16.95
N PHE A 606 6.65 9.58 16.70
CA PHE A 606 5.88 10.21 17.76
C PHE A 606 4.71 9.30 18.15
N TYR A 607 4.60 8.99 19.44
CA TYR A 607 3.55 8.12 19.94
C TYR A 607 2.45 8.93 20.64
N PRO A 608 1.20 8.94 20.10
CA PRO A 608 0.09 9.64 20.75
C PRO A 608 -0.25 9.08 22.14
N VAL A 609 0.10 7.81 22.39
CA VAL A 609 -0.21 7.06 23.60
C VAL A 609 1.08 6.45 24.16
N PRO A 610 1.50 6.77 25.40
CA PRO A 610 2.74 6.25 25.98
C PRO A 610 2.82 4.73 26.05
N TYR A 611 1.70 4.04 26.25
CA TYR A 611 1.62 2.57 26.27
C TYR A 611 2.06 1.95 24.95
N ALA A 612 1.71 2.59 23.83
CA ALA A 612 2.14 2.20 22.49
C ALA A 612 3.66 2.29 22.34
N GLN A 613 4.27 3.36 22.81
CA GLN A 613 5.73 3.52 22.79
C GLN A 613 6.43 2.41 23.54
N LEU A 614 5.98 2.13 24.78
CA LEU A 614 6.56 1.07 25.61
C LEU A 614 6.51 -0.30 24.93
N THR A 615 5.35 -0.69 24.42
CA THR A 615 5.17 -1.97 23.72
C THR A 615 6.04 -2.05 22.48
N ASN A 616 6.03 -0.98 21.66
CA ASN A 616 6.77 -0.96 20.40
C ASN A 616 8.30 -1.03 20.64
N GLN A 617 8.81 -0.35 21.66
CA GLN A 617 10.22 -0.42 22.03
C GLN A 617 10.65 -1.78 22.59
N ARG A 618 9.77 -2.47 23.34
CA ARG A 618 10.07 -3.79 23.92
C ARG A 618 10.10 -4.90 22.88
N TYR A 619 9.12 -4.94 21.99
CA TYR A 619 9.00 -5.98 20.95
C TYR A 619 9.71 -5.60 19.65
N ARG A 620 9.86 -4.32 19.37
CA ARG A 620 10.41 -3.81 18.11
C ARG A 620 9.77 -4.47 16.88
N SER A 621 8.45 -4.60 16.92
CA SER A 621 7.68 -5.27 15.88
C SER A 621 7.62 -4.45 14.61
N ILE A 622 7.83 -5.11 13.48
CA ILE A 622 7.65 -4.55 12.14
C ILE A 622 6.65 -5.38 11.35
N GLY A 623 6.17 -4.84 10.25
CA GLY A 623 5.27 -5.52 9.32
C GLY A 623 5.70 -5.25 7.88
N LEU A 624 6.63 -6.04 7.38
CA LEU A 624 7.00 -6.02 5.97
C LEU A 624 5.99 -6.84 5.18
N GLY A 625 5.29 -6.20 4.26
CA GLY A 625 4.32 -6.82 3.36
C GLY A 625 4.70 -6.65 1.90
N ILE A 626 3.70 -6.83 1.05
CA ILE A 626 3.86 -6.70 -0.40
C ILE A 626 2.67 -5.95 -1.03
N SER A 627 2.91 -5.42 -2.20
CA SER A 627 1.89 -4.98 -3.18
C SER A 627 2.25 -5.56 -4.55
N GLY A 628 1.36 -5.46 -5.52
CA GLY A 628 1.68 -5.91 -6.87
C GLY A 628 1.70 -7.42 -7.06
N TYR A 629 0.96 -8.15 -6.27
CA TYR A 629 0.91 -9.61 -6.37
C TYR A 629 0.40 -10.07 -7.74
N HIS A 630 -0.77 -9.58 -8.18
CA HIS A 630 -1.32 -9.90 -9.50
C HIS A 630 -0.46 -9.32 -10.64
N HIS A 631 0.13 -8.13 -10.44
CA HIS A 631 1.08 -7.55 -11.38
C HIS A 631 2.30 -8.47 -11.61
N ALA A 632 2.88 -9.00 -10.54
CA ALA A 632 4.02 -9.92 -10.65
C ALA A 632 3.69 -11.21 -11.42
N LEU A 633 2.51 -11.78 -11.21
CA LEU A 633 2.01 -12.94 -11.94
C LEU A 633 1.78 -12.61 -13.43
N ALA A 634 1.07 -11.51 -13.71
CA ALA A 634 0.73 -11.11 -15.07
C ALA A 634 1.99 -10.83 -15.91
N LYS A 635 2.96 -10.12 -15.35
CA LYS A 635 4.25 -9.82 -15.97
C LYS A 635 5.03 -11.09 -16.37
N ARG A 636 4.87 -12.16 -15.59
CA ARG A 636 5.50 -13.48 -15.82
C ARG A 636 4.62 -14.45 -16.60
N ARG A 637 3.44 -14.01 -17.02
CA ARG A 637 2.44 -14.82 -17.73
C ARG A 637 1.97 -16.04 -16.94
N ILE A 638 1.98 -15.94 -15.60
CA ILE A 638 1.49 -16.96 -14.69
C ILE A 638 0.00 -16.74 -14.46
N LYS A 639 -0.82 -17.75 -14.72
CA LYS A 639 -2.27 -17.68 -14.49
C LYS A 639 -2.58 -17.79 -13.01
N TRP A 640 -3.56 -17.02 -12.53
CA TRP A 640 -4.00 -17.06 -11.13
C TRP A 640 -4.46 -18.44 -10.70
N GLU A 641 -5.23 -19.13 -11.53
CA GLU A 641 -5.78 -20.46 -11.28
C GLU A 641 -4.81 -21.53 -11.82
N SER A 642 -3.63 -21.67 -11.20
CA SER A 642 -2.61 -22.65 -11.60
C SER A 642 -1.75 -23.09 -10.43
N GLU A 643 -1.21 -24.30 -10.49
CA GLU A 643 -0.21 -24.79 -9.53
C GLU A 643 1.11 -24.01 -9.66
N GLU A 644 1.46 -23.54 -10.86
CA GLU A 644 2.62 -22.68 -11.10
C GLU A 644 2.57 -21.41 -10.25
N HIS A 645 1.38 -20.77 -10.12
CA HIS A 645 1.15 -19.64 -9.24
C HIS A 645 1.50 -19.98 -7.79
N LEU A 646 0.99 -21.10 -7.27
CA LEU A 646 1.24 -21.49 -5.89
C LEU A 646 2.73 -21.74 -5.65
N GLN A 647 3.40 -22.47 -6.53
CA GLN A 647 4.83 -22.77 -6.43
C GLN A 647 5.70 -21.51 -6.55
N PHE A 648 5.37 -20.62 -7.49
CA PHE A 648 6.12 -19.38 -7.67
C PHE A 648 6.02 -18.48 -6.44
N MET A 649 4.82 -18.30 -5.90
CA MET A 649 4.63 -17.45 -4.74
C MET A 649 5.13 -18.07 -3.43
N ASP A 650 5.09 -19.39 -3.30
CA ASP A 650 5.76 -20.08 -2.19
C ASP A 650 7.25 -19.71 -2.14
N LYS A 651 7.95 -19.84 -3.26
CA LYS A 651 9.36 -19.46 -3.38
C LYS A 651 9.61 -17.98 -3.12
N VAL A 652 8.77 -17.08 -3.64
CA VAL A 652 8.91 -15.63 -3.44
C VAL A 652 8.78 -15.27 -1.95
N PHE A 653 7.75 -15.78 -1.28
CA PHE A 653 7.54 -15.48 0.14
C PHE A 653 8.58 -16.17 1.04
N GLU A 654 9.05 -17.36 0.69
CA GLU A 654 10.18 -18.00 1.37
C GLU A 654 11.44 -17.14 1.29
N THR A 655 11.77 -16.62 0.10
CA THR A 655 12.92 -15.73 -0.10
C THR A 655 12.80 -14.45 0.73
N ILE A 656 11.63 -13.81 0.72
CA ILE A 656 11.38 -12.60 1.51
C ILE A 656 11.50 -12.89 3.01
N ASN A 657 10.91 -13.97 3.49
CA ASN A 657 10.95 -14.35 4.91
C ASN A 657 12.40 -14.64 5.36
N ARG A 658 13.12 -15.43 4.61
CA ARG A 658 14.54 -15.74 4.89
C ARG A 658 15.40 -14.47 4.93
N ALA A 659 15.22 -13.59 3.95
CA ALA A 659 15.92 -12.31 3.89
C ALA A 659 15.58 -11.40 5.09
N ALA A 660 14.30 -11.33 5.49
CA ALA A 660 13.85 -10.53 6.62
C ALA A 660 14.39 -11.05 7.97
N ILE A 661 14.40 -12.37 8.17
CA ILE A 661 14.99 -13.01 9.37
C ILE A 661 16.48 -12.69 9.47
N LEU A 662 17.23 -12.91 8.40
CA LEU A 662 18.67 -12.60 8.36
C LEU A 662 18.95 -11.13 8.59
N ALA A 663 18.16 -10.23 7.99
CA ALA A 663 18.28 -8.79 8.20
C ALA A 663 18.05 -8.39 9.66
N SER A 664 17.00 -8.93 10.28
CA SER A 664 16.70 -8.68 11.70
C SER A 664 17.77 -9.28 12.63
N SER A 665 18.28 -10.45 12.31
CA SER A 665 19.37 -11.08 13.07
C SER A 665 20.69 -10.28 12.96
N ASN A 666 21.02 -9.76 11.77
CA ASN A 666 22.18 -8.89 11.60
C ASN A 666 22.03 -7.56 12.35
N LEU A 667 20.82 -7.00 12.39
CA LEU A 667 20.52 -5.83 13.22
C LEU A 667 20.64 -6.15 14.72
N ALA A 668 20.26 -7.33 15.14
CA ALA A 668 20.43 -7.75 16.54
C ALA A 668 21.92 -7.85 16.92
N LYS A 669 22.76 -8.34 16.04
CA LYS A 669 24.22 -8.34 16.23
C LYS A 669 24.78 -6.92 16.38
N GLU A 670 24.25 -5.96 15.63
CA GLU A 670 24.68 -4.55 15.61
C GLU A 670 24.10 -3.74 16.79
N LYS A 671 22.80 -3.86 17.05
CA LYS A 671 22.01 -2.98 17.93
C LYS A 671 21.38 -3.69 19.14
N GLY A 672 21.62 -4.99 19.32
CA GLY A 672 21.01 -5.82 20.35
C GLY A 672 19.65 -6.41 19.95
N SER A 673 19.26 -7.50 20.58
CA SER A 673 17.98 -8.16 20.39
C SER A 673 16.83 -7.39 21.04
N TYR A 674 15.58 -7.66 20.61
CA TYR A 674 14.41 -7.16 21.31
C TYR A 674 14.32 -7.77 22.73
N GLN A 675 13.62 -7.08 23.64
CA GLN A 675 13.65 -7.39 25.08
C GLN A 675 13.24 -8.81 25.45
N PHE A 676 12.31 -9.39 24.70
CA PHE A 676 11.72 -10.72 25.00
C PHE A 676 12.21 -11.83 24.08
N PHE A 677 13.40 -11.68 23.51
CA PHE A 677 13.98 -12.70 22.62
C PHE A 677 14.22 -14.03 23.34
N GLU A 678 14.65 -13.96 24.60
CA GLU A 678 14.95 -15.15 25.40
C GLU A 678 13.65 -15.93 25.72
N GLY A 679 13.63 -17.21 25.40
CA GLY A 679 12.47 -18.10 25.52
C GLY A 679 11.51 -18.05 24.34
N SER A 680 11.75 -17.20 23.34
CA SER A 680 10.93 -17.14 22.12
C SER A 680 11.15 -18.35 21.21
N ASP A 681 10.20 -18.59 20.30
CA ASP A 681 10.36 -19.57 19.23
C ASP A 681 11.55 -19.27 18.32
N TRP A 682 11.97 -18.03 18.23
CA TRP A 682 13.18 -17.61 17.53
C TRP A 682 14.43 -18.18 18.18
N GLN A 683 14.56 -18.03 19.49
CA GLN A 683 15.71 -18.53 20.25
C GLN A 683 15.74 -20.06 20.31
N THR A 684 14.59 -20.67 20.60
CA THR A 684 14.48 -22.13 20.74
C THR A 684 14.57 -22.86 19.40
N GLY A 685 14.33 -22.17 18.29
CA GLY A 685 14.24 -22.75 16.96
C GLY A 685 12.88 -23.33 16.62
N ALA A 686 11.91 -23.29 17.54
CA ALA A 686 10.54 -23.77 17.30
C ALA A 686 9.83 -23.06 16.14
N TYR A 687 10.22 -21.81 15.84
CA TYR A 687 9.73 -21.08 14.67
C TYR A 687 9.98 -21.87 13.37
N PHE A 688 11.18 -22.42 13.22
CA PHE A 688 11.59 -23.18 12.02
C PHE A 688 10.91 -24.55 11.99
N ASP A 689 10.84 -25.23 13.13
CA ASP A 689 10.23 -26.55 13.25
C ASP A 689 8.73 -26.50 12.91
N LYS A 690 7.99 -25.53 13.45
CA LYS A 690 6.56 -25.32 13.17
C LYS A 690 6.23 -25.08 11.70
N ARG A 691 7.22 -24.62 10.91
CA ARG A 691 7.07 -24.29 9.47
C ARG A 691 7.69 -25.33 8.54
N GLY A 692 8.33 -26.38 9.10
CA GLY A 692 9.02 -27.41 8.31
C GLY A 692 10.17 -26.84 7.49
N TYR A 693 10.97 -25.95 8.09
CA TYR A 693 12.15 -25.36 7.46
C TYR A 693 13.40 -26.21 7.72
N ASP A 694 13.52 -27.33 6.99
CA ASP A 694 14.52 -28.37 7.25
C ASP A 694 15.72 -28.34 6.27
N SER A 695 15.69 -27.52 5.22
CA SER A 695 16.79 -27.45 4.25
C SER A 695 18.10 -26.95 4.90
N ALA A 696 19.26 -27.27 4.28
CA ALA A 696 20.56 -26.81 4.76
C ALA A 696 20.63 -25.29 4.92
N GLU A 697 20.03 -24.55 3.98
CA GLU A 697 19.96 -23.09 4.03
C GLU A 697 19.17 -22.60 5.25
N TRP A 698 18.06 -23.22 5.59
CA TRP A 698 17.27 -22.90 6.76
C TRP A 698 17.96 -23.28 8.07
N GLN A 699 18.75 -24.38 8.08
CA GLN A 699 19.57 -24.73 9.23
C GLN A 699 20.66 -23.69 9.51
N ASP A 700 21.23 -23.08 8.47
CA ASP A 700 22.21 -22.00 8.63
C ASP A 700 21.54 -20.70 9.13
N VAL A 701 20.35 -20.38 8.67
CA VAL A 701 19.54 -19.26 9.21
C VAL A 701 19.23 -19.49 10.70
N ARG A 702 18.77 -20.69 11.06
CA ARG A 702 18.50 -21.09 12.47
C ARG A 702 19.72 -20.90 13.36
N LYS A 703 20.92 -21.36 12.93
CA LYS A 703 22.17 -21.17 13.67
C LYS A 703 22.52 -19.69 13.81
N THR A 704 22.34 -18.91 12.75
CA THR A 704 22.59 -17.46 12.76
C THR A 704 21.71 -16.75 13.76
N VAL A 705 20.42 -17.06 13.80
CA VAL A 705 19.46 -16.49 14.76
C VAL A 705 19.79 -16.90 16.20
N ALA A 706 20.14 -18.16 16.42
CA ALA A 706 20.53 -18.64 17.75
C ALA A 706 21.79 -17.93 18.29
N LEU A 707 22.74 -17.62 17.40
CA LEU A 707 23.99 -16.95 17.75
C LEU A 707 23.88 -15.44 17.92
N GLN A 708 23.17 -14.78 17.02
CA GLN A 708 23.12 -13.30 16.92
C GLN A 708 21.86 -12.70 17.57
N GLY A 709 20.80 -13.49 17.76
CA GLY A 709 19.49 -13.03 18.21
C GLY A 709 18.60 -12.49 17.09
N MET A 710 17.49 -11.84 17.49
CA MET A 710 16.56 -11.15 16.61
C MET A 710 16.34 -9.71 17.11
N ARG A 711 16.44 -8.72 16.23
CA ARG A 711 16.16 -7.32 16.55
C ARG A 711 14.66 -7.08 16.71
N ASN A 712 13.84 -7.74 15.93
CA ASN A 712 12.41 -7.53 15.80
C ASN A 712 11.66 -8.81 16.20
N ALA A 713 10.67 -8.70 17.07
CA ALA A 713 9.88 -9.83 17.55
C ALA A 713 8.93 -10.41 16.50
N TYR A 714 8.48 -9.56 15.57
CA TYR A 714 7.62 -9.89 14.45
C TYR A 714 8.13 -9.17 13.20
N LEU A 715 8.00 -9.81 12.02
CA LEU A 715 8.63 -9.36 10.78
C LEU A 715 7.66 -9.09 9.64
N LEU A 716 6.82 -10.07 9.27
CA LEU A 716 6.01 -10.01 8.06
C LEU A 716 4.53 -9.85 8.37
N ALA A 717 3.91 -8.88 7.71
CA ALA A 717 2.48 -8.64 7.74
C ALA A 717 2.06 -8.03 6.40
N VAL A 718 1.00 -8.52 5.77
CA VAL A 718 0.60 -8.06 4.45
C VAL A 718 -0.67 -7.23 4.51
N ALA A 719 -0.48 -5.92 4.42
CA ALA A 719 -1.54 -4.91 4.41
C ALA A 719 -2.25 -4.82 3.04
N PRO A 720 -3.46 -4.20 2.97
CA PRO A 720 -4.22 -4.09 1.71
C PRO A 720 -3.57 -3.19 0.67
N THR A 721 -2.79 -2.19 1.07
CA THR A 721 -2.07 -1.22 0.23
C THR A 721 -2.92 -0.45 -0.79
N SER A 722 -4.19 -0.20 -0.53
CA SER A 722 -5.13 0.41 -1.50
C SER A 722 -4.68 1.78 -2.04
N SER A 723 -4.07 2.63 -1.21
CA SER A 723 -3.53 3.93 -1.65
C SER A 723 -2.06 3.85 -2.10
N THR A 724 -1.23 3.10 -1.39
CA THR A 724 0.21 3.07 -1.67
C THR A 724 0.54 2.28 -2.94
N SER A 725 -0.27 1.29 -3.32
CA SER A 725 -0.15 0.61 -4.61
C SER A 725 -0.43 1.53 -5.80
N ILE A 726 -1.29 2.54 -5.63
CA ILE A 726 -1.56 3.56 -6.66
C ILE A 726 -0.29 4.39 -6.90
N ILE A 727 0.38 4.81 -5.82
CA ILE A 727 1.66 5.52 -5.91
C ILE A 727 2.70 4.69 -6.65
N ALA A 728 2.78 3.40 -6.31
CA ALA A 728 3.72 2.48 -6.94
C ALA A 728 3.32 2.08 -8.38
N GLY A 729 2.13 2.45 -8.85
CA GLY A 729 1.62 2.04 -10.16
C GLY A 729 1.55 0.51 -10.30
N THR A 730 1.03 -0.18 -9.28
CA THR A 730 0.93 -1.64 -9.19
C THR A 730 -0.41 -2.08 -8.64
N THR A 731 -0.67 -3.39 -8.57
CA THR A 731 -1.91 -3.93 -8.00
C THR A 731 -1.90 -3.87 -6.47
N ALA A 732 -3.07 -3.71 -5.86
CA ALA A 732 -3.19 -3.61 -4.41
C ALA A 732 -2.93 -4.95 -3.72
N GLY A 733 -2.09 -4.96 -2.70
CA GLY A 733 -1.82 -6.09 -1.81
C GLY A 733 -1.69 -7.43 -2.51
N LEU A 734 -2.43 -8.38 -1.99
CA LEU A 734 -2.49 -9.78 -2.43
C LEU A 734 -3.60 -10.05 -3.43
N ASP A 735 -4.50 -9.10 -3.65
CA ASP A 735 -5.74 -9.34 -4.35
C ASP A 735 -5.59 -9.38 -5.87
N PRO A 736 -6.42 -10.15 -6.56
CA PRO A 736 -6.60 -9.99 -7.99
C PRO A 736 -7.31 -8.66 -8.30
N ILE A 737 -7.06 -8.11 -9.47
CA ILE A 737 -7.75 -6.89 -9.89
C ILE A 737 -9.26 -7.12 -10.04
N MET A 738 -10.08 -6.11 -9.76
CA MET A 738 -11.51 -6.17 -10.01
C MET A 738 -11.84 -5.98 -11.48
N LYS A 739 -11.19 -5.01 -12.13
CA LYS A 739 -11.33 -4.70 -13.57
C LYS A 739 -9.97 -4.32 -14.16
N ARG A 740 -9.74 -4.62 -15.44
CA ARG A 740 -8.52 -4.23 -16.18
C ARG A 740 -8.42 -2.73 -16.39
N PHE A 741 -9.56 -2.09 -16.50
CA PHE A 741 -9.71 -0.65 -16.66
C PHE A 741 -11.03 -0.19 -16.04
N PHE A 742 -11.01 0.96 -15.37
CA PHE A 742 -12.20 1.71 -14.96
C PHE A 742 -11.84 3.17 -14.71
N LEU A 743 -12.83 4.03 -14.81
CA LEU A 743 -12.73 5.43 -14.43
C LEU A 743 -13.32 5.59 -13.03
N GLU A 744 -12.50 6.02 -12.10
CA GLU A 744 -12.92 6.32 -10.73
C GLU A 744 -13.24 7.83 -10.62
N GLU A 745 -14.46 8.17 -10.28
CA GLU A 745 -14.81 9.55 -9.95
C GLU A 745 -14.49 9.83 -8.47
N LYS A 746 -13.55 10.73 -8.23
CA LYS A 746 -13.17 11.13 -6.87
C LYS A 746 -13.08 12.64 -6.75
N LYS A 747 -13.98 13.23 -5.92
CA LYS A 747 -14.05 14.68 -5.70
C LYS A 747 -14.08 15.50 -6.99
N GLY A 748 -14.89 15.08 -7.95
CA GLY A 748 -15.05 15.75 -9.24
C GLY A 748 -13.90 15.58 -10.25
N SER A 749 -12.95 14.66 -9.97
CA SER A 749 -11.88 14.27 -10.90
C SER A 749 -12.08 12.83 -11.35
N MET A 750 -12.02 12.59 -12.66
CA MET A 750 -11.98 11.23 -13.23
C MET A 750 -10.56 10.72 -13.20
N LEU A 751 -10.32 9.64 -12.46
CA LEU A 751 -9.03 8.99 -12.35
C LEU A 751 -9.06 7.67 -13.12
N PRO A 752 -8.24 7.51 -14.17
CA PRO A 752 -8.11 6.25 -14.86
C PRO A 752 -7.37 5.23 -13.97
N ARG A 753 -7.91 4.03 -13.91
CA ARG A 753 -7.29 2.87 -13.28
C ARG A 753 -7.04 1.84 -14.34
N VAL A 754 -5.79 1.66 -14.68
CA VAL A 754 -5.34 0.67 -15.67
C VAL A 754 -4.56 -0.43 -14.94
N ALA A 755 -4.79 -1.69 -15.31
CA ALA A 755 -3.95 -2.78 -14.83
C ALA A 755 -2.47 -2.51 -15.22
N PRO A 756 -1.53 -2.68 -14.29
CA PRO A 756 -0.12 -2.34 -14.54
C PRO A 756 0.45 -3.10 -15.75
N GLU A 757 1.21 -2.40 -16.57
CA GLU A 757 1.82 -2.97 -17.79
C GLU A 757 0.80 -3.73 -18.68
N LEU A 758 -0.43 -3.20 -18.79
CA LEU A 758 -1.49 -3.78 -19.62
C LEU A 758 -1.07 -3.74 -21.09
N SER A 759 -1.08 -4.91 -21.74
CA SER A 759 -0.70 -5.11 -23.14
C SER A 759 -1.43 -6.35 -23.67
N ASP A 760 -1.35 -6.63 -24.99
CA ASP A 760 -1.90 -7.85 -25.58
C ASP A 760 -1.40 -9.12 -24.90
N GLU A 761 -0.15 -9.10 -24.40
CA GLU A 761 0.48 -10.25 -23.74
C GLU A 761 -0.03 -10.45 -22.30
N THR A 762 -0.30 -9.37 -21.56
CA THR A 762 -0.71 -9.42 -20.15
C THR A 762 -2.23 -9.37 -19.96
N TYR A 763 -2.97 -8.95 -20.98
CA TYR A 763 -4.42 -8.77 -20.94
C TYR A 763 -5.15 -9.99 -20.38
N TRP A 764 -4.82 -11.20 -20.87
CA TRP A 764 -5.47 -12.45 -20.47
C TRP A 764 -5.00 -12.96 -19.10
N MET A 765 -3.87 -12.47 -18.60
CA MET A 765 -3.39 -12.83 -17.26
C MET A 765 -4.17 -12.07 -16.18
N TYR A 766 -4.67 -10.88 -16.49
CA TYR A 766 -5.48 -10.06 -15.58
C TYR A 766 -6.95 -10.51 -15.56
N LYS A 767 -7.22 -11.69 -15.01
CA LYS A 767 -8.58 -12.16 -14.77
C LYS A 767 -9.22 -11.39 -13.61
N SER A 768 -10.48 -10.96 -13.78
CA SER A 768 -11.21 -10.24 -12.72
C SER A 768 -11.37 -11.09 -11.45
N ALA A 769 -11.23 -10.47 -10.30
CA ALA A 769 -11.44 -11.08 -8.98
C ALA A 769 -12.78 -11.83 -8.88
N TYR A 770 -13.84 -11.29 -9.46
CA TYR A 770 -15.17 -11.89 -9.46
C TYR A 770 -15.34 -13.07 -10.42
N LEU A 771 -14.37 -13.31 -11.32
CA LEU A 771 -14.37 -14.45 -12.27
C LEU A 771 -13.41 -15.56 -11.84
N ILE A 772 -12.55 -15.28 -10.86
CA ILE A 772 -11.60 -16.24 -10.31
C ILE A 772 -12.33 -17.19 -9.38
N ASN A 773 -12.03 -18.50 -9.49
CA ASN A 773 -12.45 -19.46 -8.48
C ASN A 773 -11.72 -19.17 -7.16
N GLN A 774 -12.47 -18.71 -6.16
CA GLN A 774 -11.95 -18.23 -4.89
C GLN A 774 -11.16 -19.29 -4.09
N LYS A 775 -11.39 -20.58 -4.37
CA LYS A 775 -10.58 -21.65 -3.75
C LYS A 775 -9.09 -21.51 -4.06
N TRP A 776 -8.75 -21.01 -5.27
CA TRP A 776 -7.35 -20.74 -5.60
C TRP A 776 -6.75 -19.59 -4.78
N SER A 777 -7.52 -18.52 -4.55
CA SER A 777 -7.11 -17.41 -3.70
C SER A 777 -6.89 -17.86 -2.25
N VAL A 778 -7.77 -18.71 -1.73
CA VAL A 778 -7.65 -19.29 -0.39
C VAL A 778 -6.42 -20.22 -0.29
N ARG A 779 -6.22 -21.14 -1.23
CA ARG A 779 -5.03 -22.01 -1.28
C ARG A 779 -3.73 -21.18 -1.35
N ALA A 780 -3.71 -20.18 -2.21
CA ALA A 780 -2.57 -19.27 -2.30
C ALA A 780 -2.29 -18.55 -0.97
N SER A 781 -3.35 -18.18 -0.23
CA SER A 781 -3.23 -17.58 1.10
C SER A 781 -2.65 -18.54 2.12
N GLY A 782 -3.03 -19.82 2.09
CA GLY A 782 -2.43 -20.88 2.92
C GLY A 782 -0.94 -21.05 2.65
N VAL A 783 -0.57 -21.14 1.38
CA VAL A 783 0.84 -21.26 0.95
C VAL A 783 1.67 -20.08 1.48
N ARG A 784 1.20 -18.85 1.31
CA ARG A 784 1.90 -17.65 1.79
C ARG A 784 1.94 -17.57 3.32
N GLN A 785 0.85 -17.98 4.01
CA GLN A 785 0.74 -17.88 5.47
C GLN A 785 1.83 -18.67 6.19
N ARG A 786 2.35 -19.74 5.61
CA ARG A 786 3.50 -20.49 6.13
C ARG A 786 4.71 -19.57 6.36
N HIS A 787 4.93 -18.59 5.47
CA HIS A 787 6.08 -17.70 5.49
C HIS A 787 5.82 -16.39 6.25
N ILE A 788 4.56 -16.07 6.57
CA ILE A 788 4.15 -14.84 7.25
C ILE A 788 3.93 -15.13 8.73
N ASP A 789 4.75 -14.57 9.58
CA ASP A 789 4.66 -14.77 11.04
C ASP A 789 3.42 -14.08 11.65
N GLN A 790 3.01 -12.92 11.15
CA GLN A 790 1.75 -12.28 11.52
C GLN A 790 0.61 -12.77 10.60
N ALA A 791 -0.13 -11.86 9.96
CA ALA A 791 -1.28 -12.24 9.13
C ALA A 791 -1.27 -11.49 7.78
N GLN A 792 -2.34 -11.69 7.00
CA GLN A 792 -2.51 -11.10 5.69
C GLN A 792 -3.95 -10.63 5.49
N SER A 793 -4.12 -9.44 4.90
CA SER A 793 -5.42 -8.86 4.58
C SER A 793 -5.98 -9.51 3.30
N MET A 794 -6.53 -10.70 3.43
CA MET A 794 -7.11 -11.46 2.31
C MET A 794 -8.59 -11.15 2.15
N ASN A 795 -9.02 -10.74 0.95
CA ASN A 795 -10.43 -10.58 0.61
C ASN A 795 -11.00 -11.81 -0.10
N LEU A 796 -12.29 -12.06 0.10
CA LEU A 796 -13.08 -13.00 -0.70
C LEU A 796 -13.99 -12.22 -1.64
N TYR A 797 -14.08 -12.65 -2.90
CA TYR A 797 -14.91 -12.00 -3.92
C TYR A 797 -16.04 -12.95 -4.31
N ILE A 798 -17.27 -12.50 -4.07
CA ILE A 798 -18.47 -13.29 -4.34
C ILE A 798 -19.40 -12.57 -5.32
N THR A 799 -20.13 -13.35 -6.10
CA THR A 799 -21.17 -12.87 -7.00
C THR A 799 -22.55 -13.29 -6.47
N ASN A 800 -23.64 -12.76 -7.03
CA ASN A 800 -24.99 -13.02 -6.55
C ASN A 800 -25.45 -14.47 -6.68
N ASP A 801 -24.74 -15.27 -7.46
CA ASP A 801 -24.98 -16.70 -7.67
C ASP A 801 -24.33 -17.60 -6.61
N PHE A 802 -23.50 -17.03 -5.71
CA PHE A 802 -22.92 -17.79 -4.61
C PHE A 802 -24.00 -18.16 -3.58
N THR A 803 -24.10 -19.44 -3.29
CA THR A 803 -24.92 -19.96 -2.20
C THR A 803 -24.23 -19.78 -0.86
N MET A 804 -25.00 -19.71 0.22
CA MET A 804 -24.46 -19.65 1.59
C MET A 804 -23.51 -20.84 1.89
N ARG A 805 -23.82 -22.03 1.33
CA ARG A 805 -22.95 -23.20 1.45
C ARG A 805 -21.59 -23.00 0.79
N GLN A 806 -21.55 -22.45 -0.41
CA GLN A 806 -20.29 -22.19 -1.11
C GLN A 806 -19.42 -21.16 -0.37
N ILE A 807 -20.04 -20.14 0.25
CA ILE A 807 -19.30 -19.15 1.06
C ILE A 807 -18.73 -19.84 2.32
N LEU A 808 -19.54 -20.67 3.01
CA LEU A 808 -19.06 -21.42 4.17
C LEU A 808 -17.90 -22.35 3.80
N ASP A 809 -17.98 -23.02 2.65
CA ASP A 809 -16.91 -23.91 2.17
C ASP A 809 -15.57 -23.15 1.96
N LEU A 810 -15.61 -21.85 1.57
CA LEU A 810 -14.41 -21.00 1.51
C LEU A 810 -13.84 -20.71 2.90
N TYR A 811 -14.68 -20.43 3.89
CA TYR A 811 -14.23 -20.23 5.28
C TYR A 811 -13.60 -21.49 5.86
N LEU A 812 -14.24 -22.65 5.67
CA LEU A 812 -13.72 -23.93 6.11
C LEU A 812 -12.40 -24.28 5.41
N LEU A 813 -12.29 -24.00 4.11
CA LEU A 813 -11.06 -24.21 3.36
C LEU A 813 -9.95 -23.28 3.91
N ALA A 814 -10.25 -22.01 4.16
CA ALA A 814 -9.28 -21.05 4.71
C ALA A 814 -8.76 -21.52 6.09
N TRP A 815 -9.65 -21.99 6.96
CA TRP A 815 -9.24 -22.56 8.24
C TRP A 815 -8.35 -23.79 8.06
N LYS A 816 -8.69 -24.72 7.15
CA LYS A 816 -7.89 -25.93 6.88
C LYS A 816 -6.51 -25.62 6.28
N GLU A 817 -6.44 -24.62 5.42
CA GLU A 817 -5.19 -24.15 4.81
C GLU A 817 -4.33 -23.31 5.78
N GLY A 818 -4.77 -23.16 7.04
CA GLY A 818 -4.02 -22.42 8.07
C GLY A 818 -4.03 -20.90 7.88
N VAL A 819 -5.00 -20.37 7.16
CA VAL A 819 -5.18 -18.91 6.98
C VAL A 819 -5.62 -18.31 8.32
N LYS A 820 -4.87 -17.32 8.79
CA LYS A 820 -5.09 -16.69 10.10
C LYS A 820 -6.29 -15.74 10.11
N THR A 821 -6.48 -15.00 9.02
CA THR A 821 -7.48 -13.93 8.93
C THR A 821 -8.13 -13.88 7.56
N ILE A 822 -9.42 -13.51 7.53
CA ILE A 822 -10.14 -13.09 6.31
C ILE A 822 -10.63 -11.67 6.57
N TYR A 823 -10.34 -10.76 5.63
CA TYR A 823 -10.70 -9.36 5.69
C TYR A 823 -12.14 -9.15 5.19
N TYR A 824 -12.34 -8.48 4.06
CA TYR A 824 -13.70 -8.29 3.53
C TYR A 824 -14.20 -9.48 2.72
N VAL A 825 -15.52 -9.69 2.78
CA VAL A 825 -16.25 -10.41 1.74
C VAL A 825 -16.84 -9.37 0.79
N ARG A 826 -16.25 -9.23 -0.38
CA ARG A 826 -16.66 -8.26 -1.40
C ARG A 826 -17.73 -8.86 -2.29
N SER A 827 -18.95 -8.35 -2.21
CA SER A 827 -20.06 -8.75 -3.06
C SER A 827 -20.19 -7.83 -4.28
N LYS A 828 -20.41 -8.38 -5.45
CA LYS A 828 -20.62 -7.62 -6.68
C LYS A 828 -21.91 -6.77 -6.64
N SER A 829 -22.87 -7.09 -5.78
CA SER A 829 -24.11 -6.33 -5.61
C SER A 829 -23.98 -5.10 -4.71
N LEU A 830 -22.91 -5.04 -3.92
CA LEU A 830 -22.55 -3.92 -3.07
C LEU A 830 -21.15 -3.49 -3.50
N GLU A 831 -21.03 -2.34 -4.15
CA GLU A 831 -19.78 -1.60 -4.12
C GLU A 831 -19.59 -1.18 -2.65
N VAL A 832 -18.91 -2.02 -1.87
CA VAL A 832 -18.51 -1.66 -0.52
C VAL A 832 -17.58 -0.48 -0.68
N GLU A 833 -18.01 0.70 -0.24
CA GLU A 833 -17.11 1.85 -0.12
C GLU A 833 -15.89 1.40 0.70
N GLU A 834 -14.74 1.41 0.07
CA GLU A 834 -13.51 1.14 0.79
C GLU A 834 -13.38 2.18 1.90
N CYS A 835 -13.17 1.71 3.11
CA CYS A 835 -12.78 2.59 4.19
C CYS A 835 -11.50 3.33 3.76
N GLU A 836 -11.57 4.63 3.51
CA GLU A 836 -10.39 5.43 3.13
C GLU A 836 -9.27 5.36 4.19
N SER A 837 -9.61 5.03 5.42
CA SER A 837 -8.64 4.81 6.50
C SER A 837 -7.98 3.44 6.45
N CYS A 838 -8.59 2.44 5.78
CA CYS A 838 -8.00 1.12 5.55
C CYS A 838 -7.01 1.11 4.38
N SER A 839 -6.87 2.21 3.66
CA SER A 839 -5.98 2.34 2.51
C SER A 839 -4.57 2.83 2.93
N SER A 840 -4.05 2.26 4.00
CA SER A 840 -2.66 2.52 4.43
C SER A 840 -1.66 1.70 3.61
#